data_c6d26407204706d8f1d9946201400277
#
_entry.id   c6d26407204706d8f1d9946201400277
#
_cell.length_a   1.000
_cell.length_b   1.000
_cell.length_c   1.000
_cell.angle_alpha   90.00
_cell.angle_beta   90.00
_cell.angle_gamma   90.00
#
_symmetry.space_group_name_H-M   'P 1'
#
loop_
_entity.id
_entity.type
_entity.pdbx_description
1 polymer ?
#
loop_
_entity_poly.entity_id
_entity_poly.type
_entity_poly.pdbx_seq_one_letter_code
_entity_poly.pdbx_strand_id
1 'polypeptide(L)'
;MYKLLTFCLLISAFLTGNAQDQTGATYEELFRKVITTQSDTNRINSLLELGGYFLYKPNEYQHDLDSAFKYFETAFLLSKRLGLPAWEKRSEASMMGYYLEKKDFPKSKKVFTSIVEYYRKNGEKYREAVVLENYTRQIDFDRSKPENFNEVIGYNERARKLFSKINQHERAGNALRVIADLHMQQGKLDQAERELLQVVAEYKKFNIKNLQYPYDLLAEVNYRKGDQAKELEYKLKSFNYTESNNSKATDRYWRYASIARLYLQLNQSGKAIYFANKTLNDGSLVTGDEVYYVSLLFAVDALIAQKKFQYAFNLLKKHQKQIGNSRHAAVYVNQAMGNYYTAIKKYRIAEGYFLKSLYHYEIDDKGHLHKHLYAHHAYTIGHFYIVAKNFKKAGYYLKQIESYPYEVIPPIQQAKINFELFQVDSALGNYVSAIRHFQLHKKINDSLFTATKVRQLDELQVKYESSRKADEIKSLHSQRQVQQLRFQKVDRERDLILLGLLMFAVITALALKGYRDKQHSNQIILKSNKLILNKNNQLQNLLKEKEWLLKEVHHRVKNNLHMVICLLESQAAYLENDALKALELSQHRIYSISLIHQKLYQSEDIKTVDMSLYLAEFIPYLIDCFQTKGKIHFELNVEPINLSSTQALPIALIINEAVTNSIKYAFQDRLKGIINITLRQFEDEIILKLSDNGIGINISQYGRATDSLGLKLIRGLSEDINAQISFNNNNGTLITVVFQKDMLLQESTAY
;
A
#
# COMPACT_ATOMS: atom_id res chain seq x y z
N MET A 1 19.44 -2.59 -1.44
CA MET A 1 18.18 -3.01 -0.81
C MET A 1 18.27 -4.41 -0.20
N TYR A 2 18.89 -5.41 -0.85
CA TYR A 2 19.06 -6.76 -0.28
C TYR A 2 20.09 -6.83 0.85
N LYS A 3 21.19 -6.08 0.80
CA LYS A 3 22.13 -5.99 1.96
C LYS A 3 21.51 -5.29 3.17
N LEU A 4 20.56 -4.37 3.00
CA LEU A 4 19.86 -3.73 4.13
C LEU A 4 18.69 -4.57 4.66
N LEU A 5 17.96 -5.29 3.80
CA LEU A 5 16.98 -6.30 4.26
C LEU A 5 17.66 -7.50 4.93
N THR A 6 18.82 -7.94 4.44
CA THR A 6 19.70 -8.90 5.12
C THR A 6 20.35 -8.28 6.36
N PHE A 7 20.69 -7.00 6.36
CA PHE A 7 21.28 -6.31 7.51
C PHE A 7 20.27 -6.12 8.64
N CYS A 8 19.03 -5.76 8.37
CA CYS A 8 17.97 -5.71 9.40
C CYS A 8 17.55 -7.10 9.91
N LEU A 9 17.68 -8.16 9.09
CA LEU A 9 17.47 -9.55 9.51
C LEU A 9 18.70 -10.17 10.19
N LEU A 10 19.90 -9.67 9.92
CA LEU A 10 21.16 -10.15 10.53
C LEU A 10 21.27 -9.83 12.02
N ILE A 11 20.66 -8.75 12.49
CA ILE A 11 20.71 -8.37 13.91
C ILE A 11 19.82 -9.26 14.78
N SER A 12 18.80 -9.94 14.24
CA SER A 12 17.89 -10.77 15.05
C SER A 12 18.32 -12.22 15.27
N ALA A 13 19.37 -12.71 14.63
CA ALA A 13 19.67 -14.14 14.60
C ALA A 13 20.95 -14.61 15.27
N PHE A 14 21.80 -13.70 15.71
CA PHE A 14 22.91 -14.11 16.59
C PHE A 14 22.46 -14.34 18.04
N LEU A 15 21.17 -14.17 18.34
CA LEU A 15 20.66 -13.84 19.68
C LEU A 15 19.61 -14.77 20.27
N THR A 16 19.39 -15.97 19.75
CA THR A 16 18.54 -16.96 20.46
C THR A 16 19.27 -18.24 20.81
N GLY A 17 20.52 -18.12 21.12
CA GLY A 17 21.24 -18.69 22.25
C GLY A 17 21.90 -17.53 22.93
N ASN A 18 21.12 -16.63 23.57
CA ASN A 18 21.58 -15.44 24.28
C ASN A 18 22.40 -14.44 23.44
N ALA A 19 21.87 -14.00 22.32
CA ALA A 19 22.31 -12.78 21.68
C ALA A 19 21.11 -11.84 21.56
N GLN A 20 20.58 -11.49 22.69
CA GLN A 20 19.85 -10.27 22.91
C GLN A 20 20.85 -9.12 22.76
N ASP A 21 20.46 -8.10 22.03
CA ASP A 21 21.14 -6.83 21.89
C ASP A 21 22.65 -6.92 21.54
N GLN A 22 22.95 -6.77 20.25
CA GLN A 22 24.04 -5.88 19.96
C GLN A 22 23.54 -4.47 20.39
N THR A 23 23.39 -4.32 21.70
CA THR A 23 23.42 -3.08 22.42
C THR A 23 24.64 -2.35 21.90
N GLY A 24 24.54 -1.04 21.75
CA GLY A 24 25.66 -0.16 21.42
C GLY A 24 26.84 -0.23 22.40
N ALA A 25 27.31 -1.45 22.64
CA ALA A 25 28.56 -1.68 23.37
C ALA A 25 29.67 -1.08 22.53
N THR A 26 30.32 -0.09 23.09
CA THR A 26 31.47 0.58 22.46
C THR A 26 32.61 -0.41 22.32
N TYR A 27 33.49 -0.17 21.34
CA TYR A 27 34.74 -0.91 21.22
C TYR A 27 35.48 -1.05 22.56
N GLU A 28 35.52 0.04 23.35
CA GLU A 28 36.21 0.10 24.64
C GLU A 28 35.61 -0.86 25.68
N GLU A 29 34.30 -1.00 25.70
CA GLU A 29 33.60 -1.95 26.59
C GLU A 29 33.90 -3.40 26.24
N LEU A 30 33.83 -3.75 24.94
CA LEU A 30 34.13 -5.09 24.45
C LEU A 30 35.60 -5.44 24.65
N PHE A 31 36.51 -4.51 24.38
CA PHE A 31 37.94 -4.68 24.57
C PHE A 31 38.30 -4.85 26.06
N ARG A 32 37.68 -4.05 26.93
CA ARG A 32 37.86 -4.19 28.41
C ARG A 32 37.44 -5.57 28.89
N LYS A 33 36.28 -6.10 28.39
CA LYS A 33 35.84 -7.47 28.69
C LYS A 33 36.91 -8.50 28.32
N VAL A 34 37.52 -8.39 27.14
CA VAL A 34 38.58 -9.33 26.72
C VAL A 34 39.80 -9.31 27.63
N ILE A 35 40.18 -8.11 28.14
CA ILE A 35 41.37 -7.98 29.02
C ILE A 35 41.08 -8.44 30.43
N THR A 36 39.90 -8.14 30.97
CA THR A 36 39.57 -8.41 32.38
C THR A 36 39.08 -9.85 32.62
N THR A 37 38.67 -10.56 31.58
CA THR A 37 38.13 -11.92 31.71
C THR A 37 39.25 -12.96 31.79
N GLN A 38 39.13 -13.92 32.71
CA GLN A 38 40.09 -15.04 32.83
C GLN A 38 40.13 -15.88 31.56
N SER A 39 41.21 -16.68 31.41
CA SER A 39 41.42 -17.53 30.24
C SER A 39 40.53 -18.78 30.25
N ASP A 40 39.23 -18.57 30.13
CA ASP A 40 38.17 -19.58 30.13
C ASP A 40 37.17 -19.36 28.96
N THR A 41 36.02 -20.02 29.03
CA THR A 41 34.93 -19.89 28.03
C THR A 41 34.43 -18.46 27.92
N ASN A 42 34.45 -17.66 28.97
CA ASN A 42 34.00 -16.28 28.96
C ASN A 42 34.94 -15.41 28.13
N ARG A 43 36.25 -15.65 28.21
CA ARG A 43 37.24 -14.95 27.36
C ARG A 43 37.11 -15.34 25.90
N ILE A 44 36.84 -16.63 25.60
CA ILE A 44 36.55 -17.08 24.24
C ILE A 44 35.33 -16.31 23.72
N ASN A 45 34.26 -16.23 24.51
CA ASN A 45 33.05 -15.51 24.11
C ASN A 45 33.31 -14.02 23.85
N SER A 46 34.06 -13.35 24.75
CA SER A 46 34.40 -11.94 24.60
C SER A 46 35.26 -11.66 23.36
N LEU A 47 36.18 -12.57 23.02
CA LEU A 47 36.95 -12.52 21.78
C LEU A 47 36.06 -12.65 20.53
N LEU A 48 35.08 -13.57 20.56
CA LEU A 48 34.14 -13.73 19.47
C LEU A 48 33.21 -12.52 19.30
N GLU A 49 32.76 -11.91 20.41
CA GLU A 49 31.98 -10.67 20.42
C GLU A 49 32.77 -9.51 19.82
N LEU A 50 34.03 -9.33 20.24
CA LEU A 50 34.90 -8.27 19.73
C LEU A 50 35.26 -8.48 18.24
N GLY A 51 35.52 -9.71 17.83
CA GLY A 51 35.71 -10.06 16.43
C GLY A 51 34.46 -9.79 15.58
N GLY A 52 33.27 -10.09 16.12
CA GLY A 52 31.99 -9.78 15.50
C GLY A 52 31.74 -8.28 15.34
N TYR A 53 32.15 -7.46 16.33
CA TYR A 53 32.09 -6.01 16.25
C TYR A 53 32.84 -5.48 15.02
N PHE A 54 34.07 -5.96 14.77
CA PHE A 54 34.86 -5.56 13.62
C PHE A 54 34.32 -6.12 12.30
N LEU A 55 33.81 -7.36 12.29
CA LEU A 55 33.29 -8.00 11.08
C LEU A 55 32.02 -7.32 10.53
N TYR A 56 31.17 -6.81 11.42
CA TYR A 56 29.88 -6.22 11.06
C TYR A 56 29.82 -4.70 11.24
N LYS A 57 30.98 -4.05 11.35
CA LYS A 57 31.06 -2.59 11.46
C LYS A 57 30.55 -1.91 10.20
N PRO A 58 29.66 -0.90 10.30
CA PRO A 58 29.25 -0.11 9.15
C PRO A 58 30.48 0.52 8.47
N ASN A 59 30.57 0.41 7.14
CA ASN A 59 31.72 0.87 6.34
C ASN A 59 33.04 0.22 6.75
N GLU A 60 33.04 -1.10 6.99
CA GLU A 60 34.24 -1.87 7.30
C GLU A 60 35.34 -1.68 6.25
N TYR A 61 36.56 -1.52 6.73
CA TYR A 61 37.76 -1.48 5.92
C TYR A 61 38.53 -2.80 6.02
N GLN A 62 39.51 -3.04 5.12
CA GLN A 62 40.32 -4.26 5.15
C GLN A 62 40.98 -4.51 6.54
N HIS A 63 41.43 -3.43 7.25
CA HIS A 63 42.00 -3.57 8.58
C HIS A 63 41.00 -4.00 9.66
N ASP A 64 39.70 -3.70 9.47
CA ASP A 64 38.62 -4.18 10.35
C ASP A 64 38.45 -5.69 10.18
N LEU A 65 38.45 -6.17 8.92
CA LEU A 65 38.39 -7.62 8.63
C LEU A 65 39.59 -8.36 9.18
N ASP A 66 40.82 -7.80 9.06
CA ASP A 66 42.04 -8.41 9.59
C ASP A 66 41.99 -8.45 11.12
N SER A 67 41.45 -7.43 11.77
CA SER A 67 41.20 -7.40 13.21
C SER A 67 40.19 -8.45 13.63
N ALA A 68 39.06 -8.57 12.93
CA ALA A 68 38.04 -9.61 13.17
C ALA A 68 38.65 -11.01 13.11
N PHE A 69 39.44 -11.30 12.08
CA PHE A 69 40.08 -12.60 11.92
C PHE A 69 41.03 -12.91 13.07
N LYS A 70 41.89 -11.95 13.49
CA LYS A 70 42.81 -12.11 14.58
C LYS A 70 42.12 -12.49 15.90
N TYR A 71 40.99 -11.85 16.20
CA TYR A 71 40.23 -12.18 17.40
C TYR A 71 39.56 -13.57 17.30
N PHE A 72 39.01 -13.94 16.15
CA PHE A 72 38.44 -15.27 15.92
C PHE A 72 39.50 -16.37 16.00
N GLU A 73 40.68 -16.15 15.41
CA GLU A 73 41.80 -17.07 15.48
C GLU A 73 42.30 -17.23 16.93
N THR A 74 42.41 -16.12 17.68
CA THR A 74 42.77 -16.17 19.08
C THR A 74 41.75 -16.97 19.89
N ALA A 75 40.47 -16.78 19.65
CA ALA A 75 39.39 -17.56 20.28
C ALA A 75 39.47 -19.06 19.92
N PHE A 76 39.74 -19.38 18.66
CA PHE A 76 39.98 -20.76 18.22
C PHE A 76 41.18 -21.43 18.89
N LEU A 77 42.33 -20.75 18.92
CA LEU A 77 43.53 -21.29 19.56
C LEU A 77 43.36 -21.47 21.06
N LEU A 78 42.65 -20.53 21.71
CA LEU A 78 42.34 -20.65 23.12
C LEU A 78 41.40 -21.81 23.40
N SER A 79 40.35 -21.97 22.62
CA SER A 79 39.40 -23.10 22.76
C SER A 79 40.09 -24.45 22.56
N LYS A 80 41.01 -24.53 21.60
CA LYS A 80 41.82 -25.75 21.33
C LYS A 80 42.75 -26.07 22.49
N ARG A 81 43.44 -25.02 23.04
CA ARG A 81 44.34 -25.18 24.21
C ARG A 81 43.58 -25.68 25.45
N LEU A 82 42.35 -25.24 25.63
CA LEU A 82 41.50 -25.64 26.75
C LEU A 82 40.79 -26.98 26.54
N GLY A 83 40.95 -27.61 25.38
CA GLY A 83 40.29 -28.89 25.04
C GLY A 83 38.76 -28.77 24.95
N LEU A 84 38.23 -27.67 24.38
CA LEU A 84 36.83 -27.35 24.31
C LEU A 84 36.31 -27.45 22.87
N PRO A 85 35.98 -28.64 22.33
CA PRO A 85 35.63 -28.85 20.93
C PRO A 85 34.40 -28.03 20.49
N ALA A 86 33.42 -27.86 21.36
CA ALA A 86 32.23 -27.05 21.06
C ALA A 86 32.57 -25.57 20.83
N TRP A 87 33.55 -25.04 21.57
CA TRP A 87 34.03 -23.66 21.42
C TRP A 87 34.97 -23.51 20.21
N GLU A 88 35.74 -24.57 19.90
CA GLU A 88 36.50 -24.61 18.64
C GLU A 88 35.58 -24.46 17.45
N LYS A 89 34.51 -25.26 17.39
CA LYS A 89 33.51 -25.17 16.30
C LYS A 89 32.76 -23.85 16.25
N ARG A 90 32.50 -23.24 17.41
CA ARG A 90 31.91 -21.90 17.46
C ARG A 90 32.86 -20.83 16.92
N SER A 91 34.15 -20.94 17.23
CA SER A 91 35.17 -20.04 16.69
C SER A 91 35.36 -20.23 15.18
N GLU A 92 35.39 -21.49 14.70
CA GLU A 92 35.38 -21.81 13.28
C GLU A 92 34.15 -21.19 12.56
N ALA A 93 32.97 -21.22 13.19
CA ALA A 93 31.76 -20.60 12.62
C ALA A 93 31.90 -19.07 12.44
N SER A 94 32.58 -18.39 13.38
CA SER A 94 32.90 -16.96 13.23
C SER A 94 33.92 -16.71 12.12
N MET A 95 34.94 -17.59 11.99
CA MET A 95 35.91 -17.56 10.88
C MET A 95 35.24 -17.82 9.53
N MET A 96 34.24 -18.71 9.49
CA MET A 96 33.43 -18.94 8.28
C MET A 96 32.75 -17.62 7.84
N GLY A 97 32.16 -16.85 8.77
CA GLY A 97 31.60 -15.54 8.49
C GLY A 97 32.62 -14.56 7.89
N TYR A 98 33.83 -14.52 8.46
CA TYR A 98 34.94 -13.74 7.89
C TYR A 98 35.28 -14.14 6.45
N TYR A 99 35.39 -15.46 6.16
CA TYR A 99 35.65 -15.90 4.78
C TYR A 99 34.53 -15.56 3.82
N LEU A 100 33.28 -15.52 4.28
CA LEU A 100 32.14 -15.08 3.47
C LEU A 100 32.21 -13.60 3.13
N GLU A 101 32.53 -12.74 4.11
CA GLU A 101 32.72 -11.28 3.85
C GLU A 101 33.92 -11.03 2.92
N LYS A 102 34.99 -11.78 3.10
CA LYS A 102 36.17 -11.73 2.20
C LYS A 102 35.93 -12.35 0.81
N LYS A 103 34.76 -12.95 0.59
CA LYS A 103 34.38 -13.67 -0.64
C LYS A 103 35.31 -14.88 -0.96
N ASP A 104 35.98 -15.44 0.05
CA ASP A 104 36.73 -16.68 -0.07
C ASP A 104 35.79 -17.87 0.13
N PHE A 105 34.90 -18.06 -0.85
CA PHE A 105 33.86 -19.10 -0.79
C PHE A 105 34.43 -20.53 -0.64
N PRO A 106 35.56 -20.92 -1.28
CA PRO A 106 36.12 -22.26 -1.07
C PRO A 106 36.52 -22.53 0.38
N LYS A 107 37.19 -21.58 1.06
CA LYS A 107 37.55 -21.74 2.46
C LYS A 107 36.34 -21.71 3.37
N SER A 108 35.40 -20.80 3.14
CA SER A 108 34.13 -20.76 3.87
C SER A 108 33.39 -22.09 3.79
N LYS A 109 33.25 -22.66 2.58
CA LYS A 109 32.58 -23.96 2.37
C LYS A 109 33.29 -25.12 3.06
N LYS A 110 34.61 -25.15 3.04
CA LYS A 110 35.40 -26.16 3.76
C LYS A 110 35.13 -26.14 5.26
N VAL A 111 35.17 -24.93 5.86
CA VAL A 111 34.90 -24.75 7.29
C VAL A 111 33.45 -25.09 7.61
N PHE A 112 32.49 -24.62 6.82
CA PHE A 112 31.08 -24.94 6.94
C PHE A 112 30.83 -26.46 6.96
N THR A 113 31.38 -27.19 6.01
CA THR A 113 31.22 -28.64 5.92
C THR A 113 31.77 -29.34 7.15
N SER A 114 32.96 -28.92 7.62
CA SER A 114 33.57 -29.48 8.86
C SER A 114 32.67 -29.29 10.08
N ILE A 115 32.10 -28.09 10.25
CA ILE A 115 31.23 -27.76 11.39
C ILE A 115 29.92 -28.59 11.33
N VAL A 116 29.30 -28.64 10.16
CA VAL A 116 28.04 -29.39 9.95
C VAL A 116 28.26 -30.88 10.22
N GLU A 117 29.36 -31.46 9.74
CA GLU A 117 29.69 -32.86 10.02
C GLU A 117 29.94 -33.14 11.48
N TYR A 118 30.62 -32.25 12.17
CA TYR A 118 30.85 -32.37 13.61
C TYR A 118 29.55 -32.43 14.39
N TYR A 119 28.63 -31.43 14.19
CA TYR A 119 27.36 -31.40 14.90
C TYR A 119 26.46 -32.59 14.54
N ARG A 120 26.49 -33.02 13.27
CA ARG A 120 25.74 -34.22 12.82
C ARG A 120 26.21 -35.48 13.53
N LYS A 121 27.51 -35.69 13.58
CA LYS A 121 28.10 -36.88 14.26
C LYS A 121 27.79 -36.90 15.77
N ASN A 122 27.75 -35.76 16.39
CA ASN A 122 27.46 -35.65 17.82
C ASN A 122 25.94 -35.55 18.13
N GLY A 123 25.06 -35.66 17.12
CA GLY A 123 23.60 -35.61 17.30
C GLY A 123 23.06 -34.23 17.73
N GLU A 124 23.85 -33.15 17.62
CA GLU A 124 23.53 -31.81 18.04
C GLU A 124 22.61 -31.07 17.01
N LYS A 125 21.39 -31.58 16.84
CA LYS A 125 20.44 -31.18 15.81
C LYS A 125 20.22 -29.67 15.77
N TYR A 126 20.12 -29.02 16.93
CA TYR A 126 19.90 -27.57 17.01
C TYR A 126 21.08 -26.79 16.44
N ARG A 127 22.32 -27.14 16.86
CA ARG A 127 23.52 -26.45 16.38
C ARG A 127 23.77 -26.69 14.90
N GLU A 128 23.56 -27.92 14.43
CA GLU A 128 23.62 -28.24 13.01
C GLU A 128 22.67 -27.34 12.20
N ALA A 129 21.39 -27.23 12.63
CA ALA A 129 20.40 -26.44 11.94
C ALA A 129 20.75 -24.94 11.94
N VAL A 130 21.29 -24.41 13.04
CA VAL A 130 21.73 -23.02 13.15
C VAL A 130 22.90 -22.69 12.22
N VAL A 131 23.85 -23.62 12.07
CA VAL A 131 24.99 -23.42 11.15
C VAL A 131 24.51 -23.42 9.69
N LEU A 132 23.60 -24.33 9.33
CA LEU A 132 22.98 -24.33 8.02
C LEU A 132 22.24 -23.02 7.73
N GLU A 133 21.42 -22.53 8.67
CA GLU A 133 20.68 -21.29 8.56
C GLU A 133 21.62 -20.07 8.42
N ASN A 134 22.67 -20.00 9.24
CA ASN A 134 23.61 -18.87 9.20
C ASN A 134 24.43 -18.85 7.90
N TYR A 135 24.91 -19.99 7.44
CA TYR A 135 25.66 -20.07 6.20
C TYR A 135 24.79 -19.62 5.01
N THR A 136 23.58 -20.15 4.89
CA THR A 136 22.67 -19.80 3.79
C THR A 136 22.21 -18.35 3.80
N ARG A 137 22.25 -17.70 4.97
CA ARG A 137 21.92 -16.27 5.11
C ARG A 137 23.06 -15.36 4.68
N GLN A 138 24.30 -15.76 4.91
CA GLN A 138 25.49 -14.94 4.67
C GLN A 138 26.09 -15.14 3.29
N ILE A 139 25.86 -16.31 2.69
CA ILE A 139 26.46 -16.64 1.39
C ILE A 139 25.93 -15.72 0.29
N ASP A 140 26.84 -15.00 -0.35
CA ASP A 140 26.57 -14.27 -1.60
C ASP A 140 26.96 -15.19 -2.75
N PHE A 141 26.00 -15.85 -3.37
CA PHE A 141 26.22 -16.80 -4.43
C PHE A 141 25.85 -16.23 -5.82
N ASP A 142 26.49 -16.74 -6.83
CA ASP A 142 26.17 -16.38 -8.22
C ASP A 142 24.78 -16.89 -8.58
N ARG A 143 23.83 -15.95 -8.65
CA ARG A 143 22.41 -16.23 -8.95
C ARG A 143 22.15 -16.55 -10.42
N SER A 144 23.13 -16.41 -11.29
CA SER A 144 23.00 -16.83 -12.69
C SER A 144 23.06 -18.34 -12.86
N LYS A 145 23.51 -19.06 -11.83
CA LYS A 145 23.72 -20.52 -11.85
C LYS A 145 22.62 -21.25 -11.06
N PRO A 146 21.74 -22.01 -11.73
CA PRO A 146 20.64 -22.74 -11.06
C PRO A 146 21.10 -23.71 -9.96
N GLU A 147 22.27 -24.32 -10.11
CA GLU A 147 22.86 -25.25 -9.14
C GLU A 147 23.10 -24.59 -7.79
N ASN A 148 23.50 -23.31 -7.77
CA ASN A 148 23.74 -22.56 -6.54
C ASN A 148 22.44 -22.37 -5.73
N PHE A 149 21.32 -22.09 -6.42
CA PHE A 149 20.01 -22.04 -5.76
C PHE A 149 19.63 -23.37 -5.12
N ASN A 150 19.82 -24.49 -5.86
CA ASN A 150 19.46 -25.82 -5.39
C ASN A 150 20.28 -26.21 -4.16
N GLU A 151 21.56 -25.85 -4.12
CA GLU A 151 22.41 -26.10 -2.96
C GLU A 151 21.92 -25.33 -1.73
N VAL A 152 21.63 -24.04 -1.85
CA VAL A 152 21.15 -23.18 -0.75
C VAL A 152 19.76 -23.63 -0.28
N ILE A 153 18.88 -23.99 -1.20
CA ILE A 153 17.56 -24.56 -0.89
C ILE A 153 17.74 -25.85 -0.10
N GLY A 154 18.62 -26.77 -0.54
CA GLY A 154 18.87 -28.03 0.15
C GLY A 154 19.36 -27.86 1.59
N TYR A 155 20.20 -26.87 1.84
CA TYR A 155 20.63 -26.54 3.22
C TYR A 155 19.45 -26.03 4.07
N ASN A 156 18.62 -25.15 3.53
CA ASN A 156 17.44 -24.64 4.24
C ASN A 156 16.39 -25.74 4.48
N GLU A 157 16.16 -26.64 3.53
CA GLU A 157 15.28 -27.81 3.72
C GLU A 157 15.77 -28.70 4.86
N ARG A 158 17.07 -28.93 4.92
CA ARG A 158 17.69 -29.72 5.99
C ARG A 158 17.54 -29.00 7.34
N ALA A 159 17.82 -27.69 7.40
CA ALA A 159 17.63 -26.88 8.60
C ALA A 159 16.17 -26.94 9.07
N ARG A 160 15.21 -26.79 8.15
CA ARG A 160 13.77 -26.90 8.43
C ARG A 160 13.42 -28.25 9.06
N LYS A 161 13.87 -29.36 8.46
CA LYS A 161 13.62 -30.72 8.99
C LYS A 161 14.19 -30.91 10.39
N LEU A 162 15.38 -30.36 10.64
CA LEU A 162 16.02 -30.43 11.95
C LEU A 162 15.27 -29.59 12.99
N PHE A 163 14.94 -28.33 12.67
CA PHE A 163 14.16 -27.45 13.56
C PHE A 163 12.77 -28.02 13.86
N SER A 164 12.08 -28.60 12.88
CA SER A 164 10.78 -29.25 13.10
C SER A 164 10.90 -30.44 14.06
N LYS A 165 11.95 -31.26 13.95
CA LYS A 165 12.19 -32.42 14.84
C LYS A 165 12.44 -32.02 16.30
N ILE A 166 12.82 -30.79 16.58
CA ILE A 166 13.12 -30.28 17.92
C ILE A 166 12.09 -29.21 18.36
N ASN A 167 10.93 -29.19 17.73
CA ASN A 167 9.81 -28.27 18.01
C ASN A 167 10.16 -26.77 17.92
N GLN A 168 11.19 -26.40 17.15
CA GLN A 168 11.55 -25.01 16.86
C GLN A 168 10.74 -24.50 15.67
N HIS A 169 9.43 -24.37 15.86
CA HIS A 169 8.47 -24.09 14.78
C HIS A 169 8.71 -22.74 14.09
N GLU A 170 9.12 -21.71 14.82
CA GLU A 170 9.43 -20.40 14.24
C GLU A 170 10.64 -20.47 13.30
N ARG A 171 11.73 -21.14 13.72
CA ARG A 171 12.92 -21.30 12.87
C ARG A 171 12.65 -22.23 11.68
N ALA A 172 11.84 -23.28 11.87
CA ALA A 172 11.42 -24.14 10.79
C ALA A 172 10.60 -23.38 9.73
N GLY A 173 9.66 -22.54 10.17
CA GLY A 173 8.90 -21.65 9.29
C GLY A 173 9.77 -20.58 8.61
N ASN A 174 10.77 -20.05 9.33
CA ASN A 174 11.71 -19.10 8.74
C ASN A 174 12.58 -19.74 7.65
N ALA A 175 13.03 -20.98 7.83
CA ALA A 175 13.75 -21.73 6.81
C ALA A 175 12.88 -21.94 5.56
N LEU A 176 11.58 -22.28 5.71
CA LEU A 176 10.65 -22.39 4.60
C LEU A 176 10.42 -21.03 3.90
N ARG A 177 10.37 -19.95 4.66
CA ARG A 177 10.26 -18.58 4.12
C ARG A 177 11.47 -18.23 3.24
N VAL A 178 12.68 -18.64 3.66
CA VAL A 178 13.90 -18.43 2.85
C VAL A 178 13.85 -19.28 1.57
N ILE A 179 13.39 -20.53 1.64
CA ILE A 179 13.19 -21.39 0.46
C ILE A 179 12.22 -20.73 -0.52
N ALA A 180 11.10 -20.22 -0.01
CA ALA A 180 10.10 -19.54 -0.84
C ALA A 180 10.66 -18.27 -1.49
N ASP A 181 11.50 -17.49 -0.78
CA ASP A 181 12.19 -16.33 -1.36
C ASP A 181 13.14 -16.75 -2.50
N LEU A 182 13.89 -17.82 -2.32
CA LEU A 182 14.76 -18.38 -3.38
C LEU A 182 13.95 -18.87 -4.59
N HIS A 183 12.81 -19.55 -4.38
CA HIS A 183 11.92 -19.95 -5.47
C HIS A 183 11.32 -18.72 -6.18
N MET A 184 10.95 -17.66 -5.44
CA MET A 184 10.51 -16.40 -6.03
C MET A 184 11.59 -15.78 -6.91
N GLN A 185 12.85 -15.82 -6.47
CA GLN A 185 13.99 -15.32 -7.24
C GLN A 185 14.24 -16.17 -8.50
N GLN A 186 13.96 -17.48 -8.47
CA GLN A 186 13.98 -18.35 -9.65
C GLN A 186 12.76 -18.15 -10.59
N GLY A 187 11.84 -17.24 -10.28
CA GLY A 187 10.61 -17.04 -11.05
C GLY A 187 9.52 -18.10 -10.79
N LYS A 188 9.71 -19.03 -9.85
CA LYS A 188 8.74 -20.06 -9.46
C LYS A 188 7.67 -19.47 -8.52
N LEU A 189 6.94 -18.46 -9.01
CA LEU A 189 6.08 -17.59 -8.19
C LEU A 189 4.93 -18.35 -7.51
N ASP A 190 4.31 -19.33 -8.19
CA ASP A 190 3.20 -20.11 -7.61
C ASP A 190 3.68 -21.07 -6.51
N GLN A 191 4.88 -21.61 -6.65
CA GLN A 191 5.50 -22.42 -5.61
C GLN A 191 5.83 -21.58 -4.39
N ALA A 192 6.48 -20.43 -4.59
CA ALA A 192 6.81 -19.49 -3.52
C ALA A 192 5.56 -19.04 -2.75
N GLU A 193 4.46 -18.76 -3.45
CA GLU A 193 3.20 -18.37 -2.80
C GLU A 193 2.64 -19.49 -1.92
N ARG A 194 2.58 -20.73 -2.42
CA ARG A 194 2.11 -21.87 -1.62
C ARG A 194 2.95 -22.09 -0.37
N GLU A 195 4.27 -22.00 -0.50
CA GLU A 195 5.20 -22.17 0.61
C GLU A 195 5.04 -21.07 1.65
N LEU A 196 4.87 -19.81 1.23
CA LEU A 196 4.62 -18.68 2.13
C LEU A 196 3.26 -18.77 2.83
N LEU A 197 2.23 -19.24 2.14
CA LEU A 197 0.92 -19.50 2.75
C LEU A 197 1.01 -20.63 3.79
N GLN A 198 1.84 -21.64 3.54
CA GLN A 198 2.14 -22.68 4.52
C GLN A 198 2.85 -22.09 5.75
N VAL A 199 3.84 -21.19 5.57
CA VAL A 199 4.48 -20.48 6.70
C VAL A 199 3.45 -19.71 7.51
N VAL A 200 2.55 -18.97 6.85
CA VAL A 200 1.47 -18.21 7.53
C VAL A 200 0.57 -19.15 8.33
N ALA A 201 0.20 -20.31 7.78
CA ALA A 201 -0.64 -21.29 8.45
C ALA A 201 0.07 -21.90 9.67
N GLU A 202 1.34 -22.27 9.52
CA GLU A 202 2.17 -22.81 10.62
C GLU A 202 2.35 -21.78 11.73
N TYR A 203 2.64 -20.50 11.39
CA TYR A 203 2.79 -19.43 12.39
C TYR A 203 1.50 -19.16 13.16
N LYS A 204 0.36 -19.15 12.46
CA LYS A 204 -0.95 -19.04 13.14
C LYS A 204 -1.24 -20.21 14.05
N LYS A 205 -0.97 -21.44 13.60
CA LYS A 205 -1.17 -22.66 14.37
C LYS A 205 -0.39 -22.66 15.68
N PHE A 206 0.85 -22.18 15.66
CA PHE A 206 1.74 -22.16 16.82
C PHE A 206 1.79 -20.81 17.53
N ASN A 207 0.87 -19.89 17.20
CA ASN A 207 0.76 -18.54 17.78
C ASN A 207 2.06 -17.73 17.70
N ILE A 208 2.80 -17.88 16.59
CA ILE A 208 4.04 -17.14 16.32
C ILE A 208 3.68 -15.76 15.79
N LYS A 209 4.21 -14.71 16.42
CA LYS A 209 3.81 -13.32 16.15
C LYS A 209 4.46 -12.72 14.89
N ASN A 210 5.53 -13.31 14.37
CA ASN A 210 6.35 -12.76 13.28
C ASN A 210 5.74 -12.92 11.86
N LEU A 211 4.42 -12.73 11.75
CA LEU A 211 3.67 -12.88 10.49
C LEU A 211 3.94 -11.75 9.47
N GLN A 212 4.53 -10.64 9.90
CA GLN A 212 4.87 -9.54 9.00
C GLN A 212 5.81 -9.95 7.86
N TYR A 213 6.80 -10.79 8.15
CA TYR A 213 7.79 -11.19 7.13
C TYR A 213 7.23 -12.09 6.01
N PRO A 214 6.47 -13.17 6.28
CA PRO A 214 5.85 -13.94 5.21
C PRO A 214 4.81 -13.12 4.44
N TYR A 215 4.09 -12.18 5.07
CA TYR A 215 3.18 -11.29 4.34
C TYR A 215 3.92 -10.30 3.44
N ASP A 216 5.10 -9.79 3.83
CA ASP A 216 5.92 -8.95 2.95
C ASP A 216 6.37 -9.70 1.69
N LEU A 217 6.78 -10.96 1.84
CA LEU A 217 7.16 -11.78 0.69
C LEU A 217 5.95 -12.17 -0.17
N LEU A 218 4.79 -12.48 0.43
CA LEU A 218 3.54 -12.70 -0.31
C LEU A 218 3.17 -11.47 -1.14
N ALA A 219 3.37 -10.28 -0.60
CA ALA A 219 3.14 -9.05 -1.36
C ALA A 219 4.13 -8.92 -2.53
N GLU A 220 5.42 -9.24 -2.32
CA GLU A 220 6.43 -9.21 -3.38
C GLU A 220 6.13 -10.24 -4.49
N VAL A 221 5.74 -11.46 -4.11
CA VAL A 221 5.30 -12.48 -5.07
C VAL A 221 4.14 -11.96 -5.92
N ASN A 222 3.15 -11.32 -5.29
CA ASN A 222 1.98 -10.81 -6.00
C ASN A 222 2.30 -9.56 -6.84
N TYR A 223 3.23 -8.71 -6.42
CA TYR A 223 3.82 -7.67 -7.27
C TYR A 223 4.43 -8.25 -8.54
N ARG A 224 5.26 -9.30 -8.43
CA ARG A 224 5.88 -9.98 -9.58
C ARG A 224 4.86 -10.67 -10.48
N LYS A 225 3.75 -11.13 -9.93
CA LYS A 225 2.60 -11.67 -10.67
C LYS A 225 1.73 -10.59 -11.32
N GLY A 226 1.90 -9.33 -10.98
CA GLY A 226 1.09 -8.20 -11.46
C GLY A 226 -0.24 -8.03 -10.72
N ASP A 227 -0.48 -8.76 -9.61
CA ASP A 227 -1.70 -8.67 -8.79
C ASP A 227 -1.57 -7.57 -7.74
N GLN A 228 -1.83 -6.33 -8.14
CA GLN A 228 -1.74 -5.15 -7.27
C GLN A 228 -2.73 -5.20 -6.09
N ALA A 229 -3.88 -5.83 -6.27
CA ALA A 229 -4.88 -5.93 -5.21
C ALA A 229 -4.37 -6.82 -4.07
N LYS A 230 -3.83 -7.99 -4.39
CA LYS A 230 -3.20 -8.88 -3.39
C LYS A 230 -1.90 -8.31 -2.84
N GLU A 231 -1.10 -7.64 -3.65
CA GLU A 231 0.07 -6.92 -3.18
C GLU A 231 -0.33 -5.96 -2.06
N LEU A 232 -1.37 -5.12 -2.27
CA LEU A 232 -1.85 -4.18 -1.26
C LEU A 232 -2.43 -4.90 -0.03
N GLU A 233 -3.22 -5.94 -0.24
CA GLU A 233 -3.79 -6.73 0.86
C GLU A 233 -2.70 -7.29 1.77
N TYR A 234 -1.67 -7.93 1.21
CA TYR A 234 -0.60 -8.51 2.00
C TYR A 234 0.32 -7.45 2.63
N LYS A 235 0.56 -6.32 1.95
CA LYS A 235 1.28 -5.18 2.55
C LYS A 235 0.54 -4.62 3.77
N LEU A 236 -0.77 -4.46 3.69
CA LEU A 236 -1.59 -4.01 4.82
C LEU A 236 -1.63 -5.04 5.96
N LYS A 237 -1.69 -6.35 5.64
CA LYS A 237 -1.56 -7.41 6.66
C LYS A 237 -0.21 -7.35 7.35
N SER A 238 0.90 -7.27 6.61
CA SER A 238 2.24 -7.12 7.17
C SER A 238 2.33 -5.89 8.08
N PHE A 239 1.80 -4.77 7.63
CA PHE A 239 1.76 -3.52 8.37
C PHE A 239 1.02 -3.67 9.73
N ASN A 240 -0.18 -4.25 9.73
CA ASN A 240 -0.97 -4.43 10.96
C ASN A 240 -0.23 -5.28 12.01
N TYR A 241 0.47 -6.34 11.57
CA TYR A 241 1.30 -7.14 12.49
C TYR A 241 2.54 -6.40 13.00
N THR A 242 3.08 -5.48 12.21
CA THR A 242 4.23 -4.65 12.60
C THR A 242 3.85 -3.62 13.66
N GLU A 243 2.72 -2.96 13.51
CA GLU A 243 2.20 -1.98 14.48
C GLU A 243 1.86 -2.65 15.83
N SER A 244 1.27 -3.87 15.79
CA SER A 244 0.87 -4.57 17.01
C SER A 244 2.01 -5.18 17.82
N ASN A 245 3.17 -5.44 17.21
CA ASN A 245 4.26 -6.22 17.80
C ASN A 245 5.48 -5.41 18.25
N ASN A 246 5.41 -4.08 18.28
CA ASN A 246 6.51 -3.20 18.70
C ASN A 246 7.85 -3.49 17.97
N SER A 247 7.77 -3.77 16.67
CA SER A 247 8.93 -4.10 15.81
C SER A 247 9.92 -2.95 15.71
N LYS A 248 11.18 -3.25 15.31
CA LYS A 248 12.21 -2.22 15.11
C LYS A 248 11.69 -1.08 14.23
N ALA A 249 12.00 0.15 14.61
CA ALA A 249 11.53 1.35 13.93
C ALA A 249 11.84 1.33 12.42
N THR A 250 13.06 0.93 12.04
CA THR A 250 13.50 0.81 10.64
C THR A 250 12.65 -0.12 9.80
N ASP A 251 12.25 -1.29 10.34
CA ASP A 251 11.39 -2.25 9.64
C ASP A 251 10.00 -1.64 9.36
N ARG A 252 9.49 -0.88 10.30
CA ARG A 252 8.22 -0.18 10.23
C ARG A 252 8.23 0.89 9.13
N TYR A 253 9.31 1.67 9.04
CA TYR A 253 9.44 2.72 8.04
C TYR A 253 9.57 2.18 6.62
N TRP A 254 10.28 1.07 6.41
CA TRP A 254 10.33 0.41 5.10
C TRP A 254 8.95 -0.06 4.64
N ARG A 255 8.09 -0.51 5.57
CA ARG A 255 6.70 -0.87 5.26
C ARG A 255 5.88 0.37 4.90
N TYR A 256 6.01 1.47 5.64
CA TYR A 256 5.36 2.72 5.26
C TYR A 256 5.76 3.18 3.86
N ALA A 257 7.05 3.20 3.56
CA ALA A 257 7.55 3.58 2.24
C ALA A 257 7.00 2.67 1.13
N SER A 258 6.98 1.35 1.36
CA SER A 258 6.47 0.39 0.37
C SER A 258 4.97 0.53 0.13
N ILE A 259 4.19 0.84 1.16
CA ILE A 259 2.75 1.12 1.04
C ILE A 259 2.52 2.46 0.34
N ALA A 260 3.31 3.49 0.65
CA ALA A 260 3.23 4.79 -0.02
C ALA A 260 3.48 4.65 -1.53
N ARG A 261 4.51 3.89 -1.93
CA ARG A 261 4.79 3.56 -3.34
C ARG A 261 3.58 2.92 -4.02
N LEU A 262 2.96 1.95 -3.37
CA LEU A 262 1.84 1.22 -3.95
C LEU A 262 0.61 2.12 -4.11
N TYR A 263 0.30 2.97 -3.11
CA TYR A 263 -0.78 3.94 -3.25
C TYR A 263 -0.52 4.98 -4.35
N LEU A 264 0.75 5.35 -4.61
CA LEU A 264 1.10 6.15 -5.78
C LEU A 264 0.77 5.43 -7.09
N GLN A 265 1.14 4.16 -7.22
CA GLN A 265 0.84 3.35 -8.41
C GLN A 265 -0.67 3.16 -8.62
N LEU A 266 -1.45 3.16 -7.55
CA LEU A 266 -2.92 3.09 -7.58
C LEU A 266 -3.59 4.47 -7.73
N ASN A 267 -2.82 5.54 -8.02
CA ASN A 267 -3.28 6.93 -8.12
C ASN A 267 -3.98 7.47 -6.86
N GLN A 268 -3.71 6.89 -5.69
CA GLN A 268 -4.24 7.32 -4.39
C GLN A 268 -3.23 8.20 -3.65
N SER A 269 -2.84 9.33 -4.26
CA SER A 269 -1.77 10.21 -3.77
C SER A 269 -1.98 10.73 -2.34
N GLY A 270 -3.23 10.91 -1.90
CA GLY A 270 -3.52 11.32 -0.50
C GLY A 270 -3.06 10.28 0.52
N LYS A 271 -3.35 9.01 0.28
CA LYS A 271 -2.90 7.91 1.14
C LYS A 271 -1.37 7.71 1.04
N ALA A 272 -0.80 7.89 -0.15
CA ALA A 272 0.65 7.83 -0.33
C ALA A 272 1.37 8.87 0.54
N ILE A 273 0.91 10.13 0.54
CA ILE A 273 1.43 11.19 1.41
C ILE A 273 1.27 10.83 2.89
N TYR A 274 0.12 10.30 3.29
CA TYR A 274 -0.12 9.90 4.67
C TYR A 274 0.93 8.90 5.17
N PHE A 275 1.18 7.83 4.39
CA PHE A 275 2.16 6.81 4.78
C PHE A 275 3.61 7.32 4.70
N ALA A 276 3.96 8.10 3.68
CA ALA A 276 5.29 8.72 3.60
C ALA A 276 5.57 9.65 4.79
N ASN A 277 4.59 10.46 5.19
CA ASN A 277 4.72 11.37 6.33
C ASN A 277 4.86 10.65 7.67
N LYS A 278 4.38 9.42 7.83
CA LYS A 278 4.65 8.61 9.04
C LYS A 278 6.15 8.37 9.25
N THR A 279 6.90 8.25 8.16
CA THR A 279 8.37 8.16 8.22
C THR A 279 9.03 9.53 8.39
N LEU A 280 8.57 10.54 7.64
CA LEU A 280 9.21 11.85 7.59
C LEU A 280 9.01 12.68 8.86
N ASN A 281 7.96 12.42 9.62
CA ASN A 281 7.63 13.13 10.85
C ASN A 281 8.16 12.46 12.12
N ASP A 282 8.79 11.28 12.00
CA ASP A 282 9.38 10.61 13.14
C ASP A 282 10.78 11.14 13.40
N GLY A 283 10.96 11.81 14.54
CA GLY A 283 12.24 12.41 14.95
C GLY A 283 13.30 11.41 15.42
N SER A 284 12.97 10.09 15.49
CA SER A 284 13.92 9.05 15.91
C SER A 284 14.83 8.57 14.78
N LEU A 285 14.53 8.93 13.51
CA LEU A 285 15.38 8.61 12.37
C LEU A 285 16.61 9.52 12.33
N VAL A 286 17.77 8.90 12.23
CA VAL A 286 19.01 9.63 12.03
C VAL A 286 19.04 10.18 10.60
N THR A 287 19.44 11.44 10.44
CA THR A 287 19.68 12.03 9.12
C THR A 287 20.75 11.21 8.40
N GLY A 288 20.36 10.44 7.39
CA GLY A 288 21.25 9.49 6.68
C GLY A 288 20.58 8.15 6.37
N ASP A 289 19.49 7.81 7.07
CA ASP A 289 18.75 6.58 6.81
C ASP A 289 18.10 6.58 5.43
N GLU A 290 18.41 5.58 4.61
CA GLU A 290 17.92 5.45 3.25
C GLU A 290 16.37 5.50 3.16
N VAL A 291 15.68 4.83 4.07
CA VAL A 291 14.21 4.78 4.07
C VAL A 291 13.56 6.15 4.24
N TYR A 292 14.23 7.07 4.92
CA TYR A 292 13.76 8.44 5.06
C TYR A 292 13.69 9.14 3.70
N TYR A 293 14.76 9.04 2.91
CA TYR A 293 14.83 9.69 1.59
C TYR A 293 13.99 8.97 0.52
N VAL A 294 13.81 7.67 0.64
CA VAL A 294 12.82 6.91 -0.15
C VAL A 294 11.41 7.41 0.13
N SER A 295 11.08 7.62 1.41
CA SER A 295 9.76 8.17 1.79
C SER A 295 9.59 9.62 1.31
N LEU A 296 10.65 10.42 1.36
CA LEU A 296 10.67 11.78 0.81
C LEU A 296 10.37 11.77 -0.70
N LEU A 297 11.02 10.89 -1.47
CA LEU A 297 10.76 10.73 -2.90
C LEU A 297 9.27 10.45 -3.15
N PHE A 298 8.69 9.49 -2.45
CA PHE A 298 7.26 9.14 -2.63
C PHE A 298 6.32 10.26 -2.18
N ALA A 299 6.65 11.01 -1.13
CA ALA A 299 5.86 12.17 -0.71
C ALA A 299 5.88 13.26 -1.79
N VAL A 300 7.05 13.53 -2.35
CA VAL A 300 7.23 14.51 -3.44
C VAL A 300 6.46 14.08 -4.69
N ASP A 301 6.60 12.82 -5.12
CA ASP A 301 5.89 12.29 -6.28
C ASP A 301 4.36 12.35 -6.09
N ALA A 302 3.88 12.09 -4.87
CA ALA A 302 2.46 12.22 -4.55
C ALA A 302 1.98 13.68 -4.57
N LEU A 303 2.79 14.63 -4.12
CA LEU A 303 2.49 16.05 -4.21
C LEU A 303 2.50 16.55 -5.66
N ILE A 304 3.43 16.06 -6.47
CA ILE A 304 3.48 16.31 -7.92
C ILE A 304 2.22 15.78 -8.60
N ALA A 305 1.80 14.57 -8.28
CA ALA A 305 0.57 13.97 -8.82
C ALA A 305 -0.69 14.78 -8.45
N GLN A 306 -0.70 15.44 -7.28
CA GLN A 306 -1.75 16.38 -6.87
C GLN A 306 -1.55 17.79 -7.43
N LYS A 307 -0.53 18.03 -8.25
CA LYS A 307 -0.13 19.35 -8.78
C LYS A 307 0.19 20.39 -7.70
N LYS A 308 0.56 19.94 -6.50
CA LYS A 308 0.96 20.80 -5.37
C LYS A 308 2.46 21.12 -5.42
N PHE A 309 2.91 21.73 -6.51
CA PHE A 309 4.31 21.95 -6.82
C PHE A 309 5.06 22.78 -5.77
N GLN A 310 4.42 23.80 -5.22
CA GLN A 310 5.06 24.65 -4.20
C GLN A 310 5.34 23.87 -2.91
N TYR A 311 4.41 22.99 -2.50
CA TYR A 311 4.62 22.14 -1.33
C TYR A 311 5.72 21.11 -1.57
N ALA A 312 5.75 20.50 -2.76
CA ALA A 312 6.81 19.57 -3.16
C ALA A 312 8.19 20.25 -3.12
N PHE A 313 8.31 21.45 -3.65
CA PHE A 313 9.57 22.21 -3.65
C PHE A 313 10.03 22.59 -2.23
N ASN A 314 9.11 23.08 -1.41
CA ASN A 314 9.43 23.43 -0.03
C ASN A 314 9.91 22.20 0.77
N LEU A 315 9.26 21.05 0.57
CA LEU A 315 9.66 19.79 1.19
C LEU A 315 11.08 19.39 0.75
N LEU A 316 11.36 19.42 -0.55
CA LEU A 316 12.68 19.13 -1.10
C LEU A 316 13.76 20.08 -0.56
N LYS A 317 13.51 21.38 -0.57
CA LYS A 317 14.45 22.40 -0.10
C LYS A 317 14.78 22.25 1.38
N LYS A 318 13.79 21.87 2.20
CA LYS A 318 13.98 21.59 3.63
C LYS A 318 15.00 20.45 3.83
N HIS A 319 14.86 19.37 3.07
CA HIS A 319 15.65 18.15 3.25
C HIS A 319 16.94 18.10 2.45
N GLN A 320 17.07 18.89 1.38
CA GLN A 320 18.30 18.99 0.59
C GLN A 320 19.50 19.45 1.43
N LYS A 321 19.29 20.31 2.42
CA LYS A 321 20.34 20.79 3.32
C LYS A 321 20.82 19.73 4.31
N GLN A 322 20.09 18.62 4.47
CA GLN A 322 20.33 17.56 5.46
C GLN A 322 21.04 16.33 4.88
N ILE A 323 21.37 16.33 3.58
CA ILE A 323 21.92 15.16 2.87
C ILE A 323 23.29 14.74 3.47
N GLY A 324 24.09 15.68 3.95
CA GLY A 324 25.45 15.40 4.43
C GLY A 324 26.27 14.67 3.36
N ASN A 325 27.07 13.69 3.79
CA ASN A 325 27.91 12.85 2.92
C ASN A 325 27.25 11.53 2.51
N SER A 326 25.93 11.35 2.80
CA SER A 326 25.23 10.11 2.47
C SER A 326 24.97 10.01 0.95
N ARG A 327 25.62 9.04 0.30
CA ARG A 327 25.41 8.74 -1.13
C ARG A 327 23.96 8.34 -1.40
N HIS A 328 23.36 7.48 -0.57
CA HIS A 328 21.97 7.04 -0.69
C HIS A 328 20.99 8.22 -0.59
N ALA A 329 21.19 9.13 0.37
CA ALA A 329 20.40 10.34 0.48
C ALA A 329 20.48 11.21 -0.80
N ALA A 330 21.70 11.40 -1.32
CA ALA A 330 21.90 12.19 -2.52
C ALA A 330 21.16 11.61 -3.74
N VAL A 331 21.14 10.30 -3.88
CA VAL A 331 20.44 9.63 -4.98
C VAL A 331 18.95 9.93 -4.98
N TYR A 332 18.26 9.66 -3.89
CA TYR A 332 16.80 9.81 -3.82
C TYR A 332 16.36 11.28 -3.87
N VAL A 333 17.13 12.18 -3.25
CA VAL A 333 16.83 13.62 -3.32
C VAL A 333 17.07 14.15 -4.74
N ASN A 334 18.14 13.74 -5.42
CA ASN A 334 18.37 14.12 -6.80
C ASN A 334 17.29 13.56 -7.72
N GLN A 335 16.85 12.32 -7.53
CA GLN A 335 15.72 11.76 -8.27
C GLN A 335 14.43 12.55 -8.04
N ALA A 336 14.11 12.90 -6.80
CA ALA A 336 12.92 13.67 -6.46
C ALA A 336 12.97 15.10 -7.04
N MET A 337 14.17 15.74 -7.05
CA MET A 337 14.38 17.01 -7.73
C MET A 337 14.21 16.87 -9.25
N GLY A 338 14.72 15.80 -9.85
CA GLY A 338 14.52 15.49 -11.27
C GLY A 338 13.03 15.35 -11.60
N ASN A 339 12.27 14.58 -10.81
CA ASN A 339 10.82 14.43 -10.95
C ASN A 339 10.09 15.77 -10.84
N TYR A 340 10.46 16.59 -9.84
CA TYR A 340 9.88 17.92 -9.65
C TYR A 340 10.11 18.83 -10.85
N TYR A 341 11.36 18.96 -11.29
CA TYR A 341 11.67 19.82 -12.43
C TYR A 341 11.09 19.31 -13.75
N THR A 342 10.93 18.00 -13.90
CA THR A 342 10.21 17.40 -15.03
C THR A 342 8.75 17.82 -15.02
N ALA A 343 8.09 17.75 -13.87
CA ALA A 343 6.68 18.11 -13.72
C ALA A 343 6.39 19.60 -14.03
N ILE A 344 7.33 20.48 -13.71
CA ILE A 344 7.25 21.92 -14.08
C ILE A 344 7.92 22.25 -15.42
N LYS A 345 8.22 21.22 -16.23
CA LYS A 345 8.76 21.33 -17.61
C LYS A 345 10.14 22.00 -17.71
N LYS A 346 10.91 22.09 -16.64
CA LYS A 346 12.30 22.59 -16.64
C LYS A 346 13.30 21.45 -16.94
N TYR A 347 13.19 20.86 -18.12
CA TYR A 347 13.88 19.62 -18.50
C TYR A 347 15.41 19.71 -18.40
N ARG A 348 16.03 20.85 -18.74
CA ARG A 348 17.49 21.02 -18.62
C ARG A 348 17.97 20.90 -17.16
N ILE A 349 17.17 21.42 -16.23
CA ILE A 349 17.52 21.32 -14.81
C ILE A 349 17.26 19.90 -14.31
N ALA A 350 16.13 19.30 -14.72
CA ALA A 350 15.77 17.91 -14.37
C ALA A 350 16.86 16.93 -14.82
N GLU A 351 17.37 17.06 -16.04
CA GLU A 351 18.45 16.23 -16.57
C GLU A 351 19.69 16.25 -15.68
N GLY A 352 20.13 17.45 -15.24
CA GLY A 352 21.27 17.58 -14.35
C GLY A 352 21.09 16.84 -13.02
N TYR A 353 19.88 16.82 -12.49
CA TYR A 353 19.58 16.08 -11.26
C TYR A 353 19.51 14.57 -11.48
N PHE A 354 18.90 14.10 -12.56
CA PHE A 354 18.86 12.67 -12.87
C PHE A 354 20.24 12.09 -13.12
N LEU A 355 21.11 12.80 -13.84
CA LEU A 355 22.50 12.37 -14.08
C LEU A 355 23.31 12.34 -12.78
N LYS A 356 23.10 13.30 -11.86
CA LYS A 356 23.70 13.25 -10.51
C LYS A 356 23.18 12.05 -9.70
N SER A 357 21.89 11.71 -9.81
CA SER A 357 21.34 10.53 -9.16
C SER A 357 22.02 9.25 -9.68
N LEU A 358 22.19 9.12 -10.99
CA LEU A 358 22.82 7.96 -11.62
C LEU A 358 24.30 7.80 -11.24
N TYR A 359 25.06 8.90 -11.24
CA TYR A 359 26.51 8.89 -10.92
C TYR A 359 26.81 8.23 -9.57
N HIS A 360 25.94 8.39 -8.57
CA HIS A 360 26.12 7.78 -7.27
C HIS A 360 25.83 6.27 -7.23
N TYR A 361 25.27 5.71 -8.32
CA TYR A 361 24.93 4.27 -8.42
C TYR A 361 25.84 3.46 -9.34
N GLU A 362 26.63 4.11 -10.18
CA GLU A 362 27.39 3.38 -11.19
C GLU A 362 28.44 2.44 -10.59
N ILE A 363 28.96 2.74 -9.40
CA ILE A 363 30.00 1.93 -8.78
C ILE A 363 29.82 1.96 -7.25
N ASP A 364 29.66 0.80 -6.61
CA ASP A 364 29.82 0.72 -5.16
C ASP A 364 31.32 0.87 -4.79
N ASP A 365 31.61 1.05 -3.49
CA ASP A 365 32.99 1.20 -2.99
C ASP A 365 33.87 -0.04 -3.29
N LYS A 366 33.29 -1.13 -3.77
CA LYS A 366 33.93 -2.39 -4.17
C LYS A 366 33.91 -2.65 -5.69
N GLY A 367 33.45 -1.68 -6.50
CA GLY A 367 33.42 -1.79 -7.98
C GLY A 367 32.29 -2.65 -8.54
N HIS A 368 31.23 -2.94 -7.76
CA HIS A 368 30.12 -3.78 -8.22
C HIS A 368 28.92 -2.95 -8.67
N LEU A 369 28.38 -3.26 -9.83
CA LEU A 369 27.14 -2.70 -10.34
C LEU A 369 25.95 -3.41 -9.70
N HIS A 370 25.13 -2.67 -8.94
CA HIS A 370 23.84 -3.18 -8.42
C HIS A 370 22.78 -3.18 -9.51
N LYS A 371 22.71 -4.22 -10.32
CA LYS A 371 21.85 -4.33 -11.52
C LYS A 371 20.40 -3.91 -11.29
N HIS A 372 19.79 -4.28 -10.17
CA HIS A 372 18.41 -3.89 -9.87
C HIS A 372 18.24 -2.39 -9.65
N LEU A 373 19.17 -1.78 -8.92
CA LEU A 373 19.14 -0.34 -8.64
C LEU A 373 19.42 0.46 -9.90
N TYR A 374 20.44 0.02 -10.64
CA TYR A 374 20.75 0.60 -11.95
C TYR A 374 19.57 0.52 -12.91
N ALA A 375 18.92 -0.65 -13.02
CA ALA A 375 17.75 -0.83 -13.87
C ALA A 375 16.62 0.12 -13.52
N HIS A 376 16.35 0.32 -12.23
CA HIS A 376 15.32 1.26 -11.77
C HIS A 376 15.65 2.71 -12.18
N HIS A 377 16.90 3.15 -12.00
CA HIS A 377 17.30 4.51 -12.35
C HIS A 377 17.40 4.73 -13.86
N ALA A 378 17.94 3.75 -14.59
CA ALA A 378 17.97 3.80 -16.05
C ALA A 378 16.56 3.89 -16.66
N TYR A 379 15.61 3.15 -16.10
CA TYR A 379 14.20 3.27 -16.46
C TYR A 379 13.66 4.69 -16.17
N THR A 380 13.88 5.21 -14.96
CA THR A 380 13.42 6.54 -14.57
C THR A 380 13.97 7.64 -15.49
N ILE A 381 15.26 7.54 -15.85
CA ILE A 381 15.90 8.48 -16.75
C ILE A 381 15.39 8.32 -18.19
N GLY A 382 15.20 7.08 -18.63
CA GLY A 382 14.61 6.79 -19.94
C GLY A 382 13.21 7.41 -20.06
N HIS A 383 12.38 7.20 -19.06
CA HIS A 383 11.04 7.81 -18.97
C HIS A 383 11.10 9.34 -18.98
N PHE A 384 11.99 9.95 -18.20
CA PHE A 384 12.22 11.40 -18.23
C PHE A 384 12.53 11.91 -19.64
N TYR A 385 13.42 11.24 -20.39
CA TYR A 385 13.75 11.67 -21.74
C TYR A 385 12.60 11.50 -22.73
N ILE A 386 11.69 10.54 -22.53
CA ILE A 386 10.45 10.44 -23.30
C ILE A 386 9.57 11.67 -23.03
N VAL A 387 9.37 12.02 -21.77
CA VAL A 387 8.59 13.20 -21.38
C VAL A 387 9.22 14.49 -21.92
N ALA A 388 10.55 14.57 -21.95
CA ALA A 388 11.31 15.67 -22.52
C ALA A 388 11.40 15.62 -24.06
N LYS A 389 10.81 14.61 -24.72
CA LYS A 389 10.83 14.37 -26.17
C LYS A 389 12.24 14.16 -26.74
N ASN A 390 13.18 13.73 -25.92
CA ASN A 390 14.51 13.36 -26.35
C ASN A 390 14.63 11.84 -26.55
N PHE A 391 14.00 11.34 -27.58
CA PHE A 391 13.85 9.90 -27.83
C PHE A 391 15.22 9.20 -28.05
N LYS A 392 16.23 9.88 -28.58
CA LYS A 392 17.57 9.30 -28.75
C LYS A 392 18.21 8.94 -27.41
N LYS A 393 18.17 9.87 -26.42
CA LYS A 393 18.67 9.61 -25.08
C LYS A 393 17.79 8.62 -24.32
N ALA A 394 16.48 8.70 -24.48
CA ALA A 394 15.55 7.72 -23.90
C ALA A 394 15.91 6.30 -24.34
N GLY A 395 16.09 6.09 -25.64
CA GLY A 395 16.48 4.79 -26.18
C GLY A 395 17.83 4.29 -25.66
N TYR A 396 18.80 5.19 -25.46
CA TYR A 396 20.09 4.82 -24.89
C TYR A 396 19.94 4.15 -23.50
N TYR A 397 19.19 4.75 -22.59
CA TYR A 397 19.02 4.20 -21.23
C TYR A 397 18.11 2.97 -21.18
N LEU A 398 17.01 2.98 -21.93
CA LEU A 398 16.06 1.87 -21.91
C LEU A 398 16.63 0.60 -22.54
N LYS A 399 17.43 0.71 -23.62
CA LYS A 399 18.07 -0.44 -24.27
C LYS A 399 19.12 -1.12 -23.40
N GLN A 400 19.77 -0.39 -22.49
CA GLN A 400 20.74 -0.99 -21.57
C GLN A 400 20.10 -1.98 -20.59
N ILE A 401 18.81 -1.81 -20.31
CA ILE A 401 18.06 -2.64 -19.35
C ILE A 401 17.04 -3.57 -20.00
N GLU A 402 16.83 -3.46 -21.32
CA GLU A 402 15.86 -4.25 -22.08
C GLU A 402 16.09 -5.77 -21.91
N SER A 403 17.34 -6.19 -21.96
CA SER A 403 17.75 -7.61 -21.91
C SER A 403 17.91 -8.16 -20.49
N TYR A 404 17.61 -7.36 -19.45
CA TYR A 404 17.74 -7.85 -18.10
C TYR A 404 16.70 -8.93 -17.80
N PRO A 405 17.10 -10.03 -17.13
CA PRO A 405 16.21 -11.15 -16.86
C PRO A 405 15.12 -10.79 -15.85
N TYR A 406 14.07 -11.61 -15.76
CA TYR A 406 12.92 -11.41 -14.87
C TYR A 406 13.28 -11.37 -13.38
N GLU A 407 14.40 -11.95 -13.02
CA GLU A 407 14.95 -11.87 -11.65
C GLU A 407 15.37 -10.44 -11.29
N VAL A 408 15.81 -9.66 -12.29
CA VAL A 408 16.25 -8.27 -12.14
C VAL A 408 15.10 -7.30 -12.38
N ILE A 409 14.34 -7.49 -13.45
CA ILE A 409 13.22 -6.63 -13.85
C ILE A 409 11.96 -7.48 -13.93
N PRO A 410 11.00 -7.32 -13.00
CA PRO A 410 9.75 -8.08 -13.02
C PRO A 410 8.96 -7.89 -14.32
N PRO A 411 8.14 -8.88 -14.73
CA PRO A 411 7.39 -8.84 -16.02
C PRO A 411 6.55 -7.58 -16.18
N ILE A 412 5.90 -7.10 -15.12
CA ILE A 412 5.10 -5.88 -15.17
C ILE A 412 5.96 -4.63 -15.54
N GLN A 413 7.19 -4.58 -15.07
CA GLN A 413 8.11 -3.50 -15.39
C GLN A 413 8.71 -3.67 -16.78
N GLN A 414 8.99 -4.91 -17.21
CA GLN A 414 9.42 -5.20 -18.58
C GLN A 414 8.35 -4.82 -19.60
N ALA A 415 7.07 -5.07 -19.30
CA ALA A 415 6.00 -4.62 -20.16
C ALA A 415 6.02 -3.09 -20.35
N LYS A 416 6.25 -2.33 -19.25
CA LYS A 416 6.37 -0.86 -19.33
C LYS A 416 7.58 -0.43 -20.15
N ILE A 417 8.75 -1.04 -19.94
CA ILE A 417 9.97 -0.74 -20.69
C ILE A 417 9.73 -0.97 -22.20
N ASN A 418 9.14 -2.10 -22.57
CA ASN A 418 8.83 -2.39 -23.96
C ASN A 418 7.82 -1.40 -24.56
N PHE A 419 6.85 -0.94 -23.80
CA PHE A 419 5.94 0.11 -24.25
C PHE A 419 6.66 1.45 -24.49
N GLU A 420 7.57 1.82 -23.61
CA GLU A 420 8.37 3.03 -23.77
C GLU A 420 9.37 2.91 -24.92
N LEU A 421 9.98 1.74 -25.13
CA LEU A 421 10.82 1.48 -26.30
C LEU A 421 10.01 1.53 -27.60
N PHE A 422 8.77 1.04 -27.60
CA PHE A 422 7.85 1.25 -28.74
C PHE A 422 7.65 2.73 -29.05
N GLN A 423 7.42 3.57 -28.03
CA GLN A 423 7.28 5.03 -28.24
C GLN A 423 8.56 5.66 -28.79
N VAL A 424 9.71 5.27 -28.23
CA VAL A 424 11.03 5.74 -28.68
C VAL A 424 11.30 5.35 -30.12
N ASP A 425 11.16 4.08 -30.47
CA ASP A 425 11.45 3.60 -31.82
C ASP A 425 10.46 4.14 -32.84
N SER A 426 9.19 4.31 -32.48
CA SER A 426 8.19 4.98 -33.32
C SER A 426 8.57 6.42 -33.62
N ALA A 427 9.02 7.18 -32.62
CA ALA A 427 9.41 8.58 -32.76
C ALA A 427 10.72 8.74 -33.55
N LEU A 428 11.59 7.73 -33.54
CA LEU A 428 12.84 7.70 -34.30
C LEU A 428 12.68 7.12 -35.72
N GLY A 429 11.50 6.70 -36.14
CA GLY A 429 11.22 6.09 -37.44
C GLY A 429 11.63 4.61 -37.54
N ASN A 430 12.01 3.96 -36.47
CA ASN A 430 12.44 2.57 -36.41
C ASN A 430 11.22 1.63 -36.30
N TYR A 431 10.31 1.66 -37.26
CA TYR A 431 8.97 1.02 -37.16
C TYR A 431 9.03 -0.48 -36.94
N VAL A 432 9.99 -1.20 -37.50
CA VAL A 432 10.15 -2.66 -37.29
C VAL A 432 10.46 -2.97 -35.85
N SER A 433 11.38 -2.24 -35.26
CA SER A 433 11.73 -2.36 -33.83
C SER A 433 10.53 -1.95 -32.93
N ALA A 434 9.84 -0.87 -33.29
CA ALA A 434 8.67 -0.40 -32.59
C ALA A 434 7.56 -1.48 -32.55
N ILE A 435 7.26 -2.11 -33.69
CA ILE A 435 6.27 -3.20 -33.74
C ILE A 435 6.71 -4.37 -32.86
N ARG A 436 7.99 -4.74 -32.90
CA ARG A 436 8.51 -5.82 -32.04
C ARG A 436 8.35 -5.51 -30.55
N HIS A 437 8.68 -4.30 -30.12
CA HIS A 437 8.51 -3.88 -28.72
C HIS A 437 7.04 -3.81 -28.33
N PHE A 438 6.16 -3.34 -29.22
CA PHE A 438 4.74 -3.35 -28.95
C PHE A 438 4.17 -4.77 -28.83
N GLN A 439 4.60 -5.70 -29.71
CA GLN A 439 4.18 -7.10 -29.63
C GLN A 439 4.67 -7.74 -28.33
N LEU A 440 5.90 -7.46 -27.89
CA LEU A 440 6.44 -7.97 -26.65
C LEU A 440 5.72 -7.37 -25.44
N HIS A 441 5.49 -6.05 -25.43
CA HIS A 441 4.64 -5.39 -24.43
C HIS A 441 3.29 -6.08 -24.35
N LYS A 442 2.59 -6.24 -25.47
CA LYS A 442 1.28 -6.87 -25.54
C LYS A 442 1.31 -8.31 -25.03
N LYS A 443 2.27 -9.12 -25.49
CA LYS A 443 2.44 -10.51 -25.05
C LYS A 443 2.60 -10.61 -23.52
N ILE A 444 3.47 -9.79 -22.93
CA ILE A 444 3.71 -9.79 -21.49
C ILE A 444 2.46 -9.30 -20.75
N ASN A 445 1.86 -8.22 -21.22
CA ASN A 445 0.68 -7.62 -20.60
C ASN A 445 -0.54 -8.56 -20.67
N ASP A 446 -0.79 -9.21 -21.81
CA ASP A 446 -1.86 -10.19 -21.99
C ASP A 446 -1.63 -11.42 -21.08
N SER A 447 -0.38 -11.86 -20.94
CA SER A 447 -0.01 -12.94 -20.00
C SER A 447 -0.34 -12.57 -18.55
N LEU A 448 0.05 -11.37 -18.12
CA LEU A 448 -0.26 -10.85 -16.78
C LEU A 448 -1.78 -10.69 -16.57
N PHE A 449 -2.46 -10.13 -17.57
CA PHE A 449 -3.91 -9.93 -17.49
C PHE A 449 -4.66 -11.27 -17.46
N THR A 450 -4.27 -12.23 -18.30
CA THR A 450 -4.89 -13.57 -18.35
C THR A 450 -4.65 -14.32 -17.04
N ALA A 451 -3.42 -14.31 -16.52
CA ALA A 451 -3.10 -14.96 -15.26
C ALA A 451 -3.89 -14.35 -14.08
N THR A 452 -4.01 -13.01 -14.04
CA THR A 452 -4.79 -12.32 -13.00
C THR A 452 -6.29 -12.64 -13.12
N LYS A 453 -6.84 -12.69 -14.34
CA LYS A 453 -8.25 -12.98 -14.57
C LYS A 453 -8.60 -14.45 -14.28
N VAL A 454 -7.78 -15.40 -14.71
CA VAL A 454 -7.93 -16.83 -14.38
C VAL A 454 -7.89 -17.01 -12.87
N ARG A 455 -6.94 -16.40 -12.21
CA ARG A 455 -6.80 -16.46 -10.76
C ARG A 455 -7.97 -15.83 -10.00
N GLN A 456 -8.50 -14.68 -10.47
CA GLN A 456 -9.70 -14.08 -9.89
C GLN A 456 -10.93 -14.98 -10.06
N LEU A 457 -11.04 -15.70 -11.19
CA LEU A 457 -12.07 -16.70 -11.41
C LEU A 457 -11.89 -17.90 -10.49
N ASP A 458 -10.67 -18.43 -10.36
CA ASP A 458 -10.37 -19.54 -9.45
C ASP A 458 -10.67 -19.16 -7.99
N GLU A 459 -10.32 -17.93 -7.57
CA GLU A 459 -10.63 -17.44 -6.22
C GLU A 459 -12.12 -17.23 -5.99
N LEU A 460 -12.84 -16.72 -6.99
CA LEU A 460 -14.30 -16.63 -6.96
C LEU A 460 -14.94 -18.03 -6.88
N GLN A 461 -14.42 -18.99 -7.64
CA GLN A 461 -14.89 -20.36 -7.61
C GLN A 461 -14.60 -21.02 -6.26
N VAL A 462 -13.39 -20.88 -5.73
CA VAL A 462 -13.01 -21.41 -4.40
C VAL A 462 -13.85 -20.74 -3.29
N LYS A 463 -14.07 -19.42 -3.39
CA LYS A 463 -14.93 -18.70 -2.45
C LYS A 463 -16.39 -19.14 -2.54
N TYR A 464 -16.88 -19.34 -3.75
CA TYR A 464 -18.23 -19.86 -3.99
C TYR A 464 -18.38 -21.29 -3.46
N GLU A 465 -17.43 -22.18 -3.78
CA GLU A 465 -17.44 -23.56 -3.27
C GLU A 465 -17.27 -23.64 -1.76
N SER A 466 -16.42 -22.79 -1.18
CA SER A 466 -16.27 -22.67 0.27
C SER A 466 -17.55 -22.14 0.94
N SER A 467 -18.17 -21.12 0.37
CA SER A 467 -19.47 -20.60 0.84
C SER A 467 -20.55 -21.68 0.73
N ARG A 468 -20.62 -22.36 -0.40
CA ARG A 468 -21.57 -23.44 -0.61
C ARG A 468 -21.36 -24.61 0.37
N LYS A 469 -20.09 -25.02 0.60
CA LYS A 469 -19.77 -26.05 1.63
C LYS A 469 -20.10 -25.57 3.05
N ALA A 470 -19.86 -24.30 3.36
CA ALA A 470 -20.25 -23.71 4.63
C ALA A 470 -21.77 -23.70 4.84
N ASP A 471 -22.52 -23.38 3.79
CA ASP A 471 -23.99 -23.42 3.79
C ASP A 471 -24.49 -24.87 3.88
N GLU A 472 -23.86 -25.81 3.20
CA GLU A 472 -24.14 -27.25 3.27
C GLU A 472 -23.85 -27.81 4.68
N ILE A 473 -22.69 -27.45 5.28
CA ILE A 473 -22.35 -27.80 6.66
C ILE A 473 -23.36 -27.19 7.63
N LYS A 474 -23.75 -25.93 7.43
CA LYS A 474 -24.76 -25.26 8.25
C LYS A 474 -26.14 -25.93 8.12
N SER A 475 -26.50 -26.34 6.89
CA SER A 475 -27.70 -27.12 6.62
C SER A 475 -27.66 -28.50 7.28
N LEU A 476 -26.53 -29.21 7.13
CA LEU A 476 -26.32 -30.51 7.80
C LEU A 476 -26.32 -30.40 9.33
N HIS A 477 -25.70 -29.35 9.89
CA HIS A 477 -25.76 -29.05 11.32
C HIS A 477 -27.18 -28.77 11.77
N SER A 478 -27.93 -27.96 11.00
CA SER A 478 -29.33 -27.68 11.25
C SER A 478 -30.19 -28.96 11.20
N GLN A 479 -29.97 -29.81 10.19
CA GLN A 479 -30.65 -31.10 10.07
C GLN A 479 -30.26 -32.06 11.21
N ARG A 480 -29.00 -32.06 11.63
CA ARG A 480 -28.53 -32.88 12.77
C ARG A 480 -29.14 -32.38 14.10
N GLN A 481 -29.23 -31.07 14.29
CA GLN A 481 -29.94 -30.49 15.44
C GLN A 481 -31.41 -30.84 15.43
N VAL A 482 -32.06 -30.73 14.25
CA VAL A 482 -33.46 -31.13 14.10
C VAL A 482 -33.63 -32.64 14.34
N GLN A 483 -32.76 -33.48 13.88
CA GLN A 483 -32.75 -34.92 14.16
C GLN A 483 -32.50 -35.19 15.66
N GLN A 484 -31.52 -34.54 16.28
CA GLN A 484 -31.32 -34.68 17.75
C GLN A 484 -32.52 -34.22 18.57
N LEU A 485 -33.11 -33.10 18.15
CA LEU A 485 -34.34 -32.63 18.78
C LEU A 485 -35.52 -33.61 18.58
N ARG A 486 -35.59 -34.25 17.39
CA ARG A 486 -36.58 -35.31 17.14
C ARG A 486 -36.30 -36.56 17.97
N PHE A 487 -35.04 -37.00 18.07
CA PHE A 487 -34.69 -38.13 18.95
C PHE A 487 -34.98 -37.82 20.42
N GLN A 488 -34.57 -36.63 20.89
CA GLN A 488 -34.91 -36.19 22.27
C GLN A 488 -36.42 -36.04 22.48
N LYS A 489 -37.14 -35.61 21.43
CA LYS A 489 -38.58 -35.53 21.48
C LYS A 489 -39.22 -36.92 21.54
N VAL A 490 -38.73 -37.86 20.71
CA VAL A 490 -39.20 -39.25 20.71
C VAL A 490 -38.88 -39.96 22.04
N ASP A 491 -37.67 -39.77 22.61
CA ASP A 491 -37.33 -40.31 23.94
C ASP A 491 -38.13 -39.66 25.02
N ARG A 492 -38.37 -38.33 25.01
CA ARG A 492 -39.29 -37.66 25.93
C ARG A 492 -40.73 -38.12 25.75
N GLU A 493 -41.17 -38.31 24.49
CA GLU A 493 -42.51 -38.82 24.21
C GLU A 493 -42.66 -40.25 24.67
N ARG A 494 -41.64 -41.10 24.53
CA ARG A 494 -41.60 -42.47 25.08
C ARG A 494 -41.69 -42.44 26.61
N ASP A 495 -40.87 -41.60 27.27
CA ASP A 495 -40.82 -41.50 28.73
C ASP A 495 -42.11 -40.82 29.26
N LEU A 496 -42.65 -39.84 28.50
CA LEU A 496 -43.94 -39.25 28.79
C LEU A 496 -45.11 -40.22 28.56
N ILE A 497 -45.02 -41.09 27.54
CA ILE A 497 -46.03 -42.12 27.29
C ILE A 497 -45.98 -43.18 28.40
N LEU A 498 -44.82 -43.58 28.87
CA LEU A 498 -44.69 -44.50 30.01
C LEU A 498 -45.20 -43.87 31.31
N LEU A 499 -44.86 -42.57 31.55
CA LEU A 499 -45.45 -41.79 32.66
C LEU A 499 -46.94 -41.49 32.48
N GLY A 500 -47.35 -41.23 31.22
CA GLY A 500 -48.75 -41.00 30.84
C GLY A 500 -49.60 -42.24 30.94
N LEU A 501 -49.07 -43.43 30.62
CA LEU A 501 -49.77 -44.71 30.87
C LEU A 501 -49.97 -44.98 32.38
N LEU A 502 -48.96 -44.58 33.18
CA LEU A 502 -49.07 -44.70 34.65
C LEU A 502 -50.04 -43.65 35.27
N MET A 503 -50.01 -42.42 34.69
CA MET A 503 -50.96 -41.37 35.09
C MET A 503 -52.35 -41.55 34.45
N PHE A 504 -52.41 -42.13 33.22
CA PHE A 504 -53.67 -42.41 32.57
C PHE A 504 -54.51 -43.45 33.37
N ALA A 505 -53.86 -44.41 34.02
CA ALA A 505 -54.51 -45.33 34.94
C ALA A 505 -55.11 -44.62 36.19
N VAL A 506 -54.52 -43.46 36.55
CA VAL A 506 -54.98 -42.65 37.70
C VAL A 506 -55.90 -41.51 37.22
N ILE A 507 -55.72 -40.93 36.05
CA ILE A 507 -56.44 -39.73 35.58
C ILE A 507 -57.64 -40.06 34.73
N THR A 508 -57.77 -41.31 34.21
CA THR A 508 -58.95 -41.71 33.44
C THR A 508 -60.26 -41.60 34.23
N ALA A 509 -60.16 -41.62 35.56
CA ALA A 509 -61.25 -41.38 36.40
C ALA A 509 -61.64 -39.89 36.65
N LEU A 510 -60.66 -38.97 36.43
CA LEU A 510 -60.84 -37.54 36.74
C LEU A 510 -60.90 -36.60 35.58
N ALA A 511 -60.43 -37.02 34.41
CA ALA A 511 -60.11 -36.10 33.30
C ALA A 511 -61.12 -36.06 32.14
N LEU A 512 -62.13 -36.89 32.11
CA LEU A 512 -63.13 -36.87 31.02
C LEU A 512 -63.99 -35.61 30.97
N LYS A 513 -63.99 -34.80 32.00
CA LYS A 513 -64.78 -33.59 32.07
C LYS A 513 -64.06 -32.28 31.76
N GLY A 514 -62.68 -32.24 31.92
CA GLY A 514 -61.92 -31.01 31.78
C GLY A 514 -61.20 -30.84 30.42
N TYR A 515 -61.19 -31.87 29.58
CA TYR A 515 -60.29 -31.92 28.40
C TYR A 515 -60.85 -31.22 27.15
N ARG A 516 -62.17 -31.06 27.02
CA ARG A 516 -62.76 -30.49 25.80
C ARG A 516 -62.55 -28.98 25.62
N ASP A 517 -62.39 -28.22 26.68
CA ASP A 517 -62.39 -26.76 26.58
C ASP A 517 -61.00 -26.15 26.34
N LYS A 518 -59.90 -26.89 26.64
CA LYS A 518 -58.54 -26.36 26.56
C LYS A 518 -57.84 -26.54 25.19
N GLN A 519 -58.34 -27.48 24.39
CA GLN A 519 -57.69 -27.76 23.07
C GLN A 519 -57.94 -26.68 22.00
N HIS A 520 -59.03 -25.94 22.13
CA HIS A 520 -59.36 -24.95 21.09
C HIS A 520 -58.54 -23.66 21.15
N SER A 521 -58.12 -23.29 22.34
CA SER A 521 -57.39 -22.02 22.55
C SER A 521 -55.90 -22.09 22.15
N ASN A 522 -55.22 -23.25 22.34
CA ASN A 522 -53.79 -23.37 22.10
C ASN A 522 -53.37 -23.48 20.61
N GLN A 523 -54.31 -23.96 19.75
CA GLN A 523 -53.97 -24.06 18.32
C GLN A 523 -53.94 -22.72 17.58
N ILE A 524 -54.66 -21.73 18.09
CA ILE A 524 -54.70 -20.37 17.49
C ILE A 524 -53.44 -19.59 17.75
N ILE A 525 -52.87 -19.72 18.94
CA ILE A 525 -51.68 -18.96 19.35
C ILE A 525 -50.40 -19.42 18.62
N LEU A 526 -50.25 -20.74 18.40
CA LEU A 526 -49.09 -21.29 17.72
C LEU A 526 -49.00 -20.91 16.25
N LYS A 527 -50.13 -20.74 15.56
CA LYS A 527 -50.18 -20.31 14.16
C LYS A 527 -49.78 -18.83 14.01
N SER A 528 -50.11 -17.97 14.94
CA SER A 528 -49.86 -16.55 14.91
C SER A 528 -48.36 -16.23 15.08
N ASN A 529 -47.69 -16.88 16.05
CA ASN A 529 -46.27 -16.61 16.32
C ASN A 529 -45.33 -17.06 15.23
N LYS A 530 -45.66 -18.16 14.51
CA LYS A 530 -44.84 -18.63 13.37
C LYS A 530 -44.92 -17.68 12.14
N LEU A 531 -46.08 -17.01 11.98
CA LEU A 531 -46.28 -16.04 10.91
C LEU A 531 -45.51 -14.75 11.15
N ILE A 532 -45.44 -14.28 12.40
CA ILE A 532 -44.72 -13.06 12.77
C ILE A 532 -43.20 -13.23 12.60
N LEU A 533 -42.67 -14.39 13.00
CA LEU A 533 -41.21 -14.65 12.86
C LEU A 533 -40.76 -14.67 11.40
N ASN A 534 -41.57 -15.29 10.52
CA ASN A 534 -41.25 -15.33 9.09
C ASN A 534 -41.31 -13.94 8.40
N LYS A 535 -42.23 -13.10 8.83
CA LYS A 535 -42.39 -11.74 8.32
C LYS A 535 -41.22 -10.85 8.70
N ASN A 536 -40.73 -10.97 9.95
CA ASN A 536 -39.57 -10.19 10.41
C ASN A 536 -38.28 -10.56 9.70
N ASN A 537 -38.05 -11.86 9.47
CA ASN A 537 -36.87 -12.30 8.71
C ASN A 537 -36.94 -11.86 7.22
N GLN A 538 -38.10 -11.84 6.61
CA GLN A 538 -38.25 -11.33 5.24
C GLN A 538 -38.00 -9.83 5.15
N LEU A 539 -38.42 -9.05 6.14
CA LEU A 539 -38.21 -7.61 6.19
C LEU A 539 -36.72 -7.25 6.32
N GLN A 540 -35.98 -7.98 7.18
CA GLN A 540 -34.56 -7.77 7.35
C GLN A 540 -33.74 -8.09 6.10
N ASN A 541 -34.10 -9.14 5.38
CA ASN A 541 -33.44 -9.47 4.12
C ASN A 541 -33.69 -8.43 3.03
N LEU A 542 -34.93 -7.92 2.92
CA LEU A 542 -35.29 -6.86 1.99
C LEU A 542 -34.55 -5.53 2.28
N LEU A 543 -34.31 -5.21 3.57
CA LEU A 543 -33.54 -4.04 3.95
C LEU A 543 -32.09 -4.15 3.50
N LYS A 544 -31.45 -5.30 3.75
CA LYS A 544 -30.08 -5.55 3.30
C LYS A 544 -29.92 -5.51 1.78
N GLU A 545 -30.89 -6.06 1.07
CA GLU A 545 -30.90 -6.04 -0.41
C GLU A 545 -31.05 -4.61 -0.93
N LYS A 546 -31.90 -3.81 -0.32
CA LYS A 546 -32.08 -2.39 -0.67
C LYS A 546 -30.82 -1.57 -0.45
N GLU A 547 -30.13 -1.78 0.69
CA GLU A 547 -28.89 -1.09 0.99
C GLU A 547 -27.78 -1.46 -0.01
N TRP A 548 -27.68 -2.74 -0.37
CA TRP A 548 -26.71 -3.21 -1.36
C TRP A 548 -26.99 -2.62 -2.75
N LEU A 549 -28.25 -2.63 -3.19
CA LEU A 549 -28.66 -2.05 -4.48
C LEU A 549 -28.35 -0.56 -4.55
N LEU A 550 -28.62 0.19 -3.50
CA LEU A 550 -28.30 1.61 -3.45
C LEU A 550 -26.79 1.85 -3.62
N LYS A 551 -25.96 1.09 -2.92
CA LYS A 551 -24.50 1.21 -3.01
C LYS A 551 -23.99 0.90 -4.42
N GLU A 552 -24.54 -0.12 -5.08
CA GLU A 552 -24.17 -0.49 -6.46
C GLU A 552 -24.59 0.59 -7.47
N VAL A 553 -25.79 1.16 -7.33
CA VAL A 553 -26.25 2.25 -8.21
C VAL A 553 -25.29 3.44 -8.12
N HIS A 554 -24.81 3.77 -6.93
CA HIS A 554 -23.93 4.90 -6.74
C HIS A 554 -22.53 4.67 -7.33
N HIS A 555 -22.00 3.45 -7.20
CA HIS A 555 -20.75 3.09 -7.88
C HIS A 555 -20.87 3.21 -9.40
N ARG A 556 -22.02 2.82 -9.96
CA ARG A 556 -22.28 2.94 -11.42
C ARG A 556 -22.44 4.40 -11.85
N VAL A 557 -23.11 5.23 -11.06
CA VAL A 557 -23.25 6.66 -11.40
C VAL A 557 -21.87 7.34 -11.42
N LYS A 558 -21.00 7.08 -10.44
CA LYS A 558 -19.63 7.60 -10.43
C LYS A 558 -18.87 7.19 -11.69
N ASN A 559 -18.91 5.89 -12.03
CA ASN A 559 -18.19 5.36 -13.19
C ASN A 559 -18.73 5.94 -14.51
N ASN A 560 -20.04 6.11 -14.62
CA ASN A 560 -20.67 6.71 -15.79
C ASN A 560 -20.29 8.18 -15.96
N LEU A 561 -20.27 8.95 -14.86
CA LEU A 561 -19.86 10.36 -14.90
C LEU A 561 -18.38 10.49 -15.28
N HIS A 562 -17.51 9.61 -14.76
CA HIS A 562 -16.10 9.59 -15.14
C HIS A 562 -15.88 9.24 -16.61
N MET A 563 -16.64 8.27 -17.13
CA MET A 563 -16.61 7.91 -18.57
C MET A 563 -17.04 9.09 -19.45
N VAL A 564 -18.07 9.83 -19.03
CA VAL A 564 -18.53 11.02 -19.76
C VAL A 564 -17.43 12.10 -19.76
N ILE A 565 -16.74 12.32 -18.65
CA ILE A 565 -15.60 13.26 -18.59
C ILE A 565 -14.51 12.85 -19.59
N CYS A 566 -14.09 11.59 -19.60
CA CYS A 566 -13.07 11.09 -20.53
C CYS A 566 -13.51 11.21 -22.00
N LEU A 567 -14.79 10.98 -22.30
CA LEU A 567 -15.32 11.17 -23.64
C LEU A 567 -15.28 12.64 -24.07
N LEU A 568 -15.64 13.55 -23.18
CA LEU A 568 -15.55 14.99 -23.45
C LEU A 568 -14.11 15.45 -23.65
N GLU A 569 -13.15 14.94 -22.83
CA GLU A 569 -11.71 15.18 -23.02
C GLU A 569 -11.21 14.71 -24.38
N SER A 570 -11.62 13.51 -24.78
CA SER A 570 -11.28 12.98 -26.10
C SER A 570 -11.84 13.81 -27.24
N GLN A 571 -13.06 14.34 -27.10
CA GLN A 571 -13.68 15.20 -28.10
C GLN A 571 -13.05 16.61 -28.12
N ALA A 572 -12.60 17.12 -26.98
CA ALA A 572 -11.95 18.42 -26.87
C ALA A 572 -10.69 18.52 -27.73
N ALA A 573 -9.96 17.40 -27.90
CA ALA A 573 -8.75 17.33 -28.72
C ALA A 573 -8.99 17.62 -30.22
N TYR A 574 -10.23 17.53 -30.69
CA TYR A 574 -10.62 17.71 -32.10
C TYR A 574 -11.44 18.98 -32.37
N LEU A 575 -11.66 19.79 -31.33
CA LEU A 575 -12.48 21.00 -31.43
C LEU A 575 -11.64 22.27 -31.28
N GLU A 576 -12.06 23.34 -31.95
CA GLU A 576 -11.42 24.66 -31.90
C GLU A 576 -12.45 25.73 -31.56
N ASN A 577 -11.97 26.90 -31.12
CA ASN A 577 -12.76 28.11 -30.87
C ASN A 577 -13.91 27.92 -29.83
N ASP A 578 -15.11 28.38 -30.18
CA ASP A 578 -16.25 28.43 -29.25
C ASP A 578 -16.84 27.06 -28.93
N ALA A 579 -16.68 26.09 -29.83
CA ALA A 579 -17.10 24.70 -29.58
C ALA A 579 -16.22 24.04 -28.52
N LEU A 580 -14.92 24.22 -28.57
CA LEU A 580 -14.00 23.75 -27.54
C LEU A 580 -14.32 24.35 -26.16
N LYS A 581 -14.50 25.68 -26.12
CA LYS A 581 -14.87 26.39 -24.86
C LYS A 581 -16.19 25.90 -24.26
N ALA A 582 -17.18 25.60 -25.11
CA ALA A 582 -18.48 25.07 -24.64
C ALA A 582 -18.34 23.66 -24.07
N LEU A 583 -17.48 22.83 -24.69
CA LEU A 583 -17.22 21.48 -24.24
C LEU A 583 -16.48 21.46 -22.91
N GLU A 584 -15.42 22.28 -22.76
CA GLU A 584 -14.66 22.43 -21.51
C GLU A 584 -15.56 22.88 -20.34
N LEU A 585 -16.47 23.85 -20.60
CA LEU A 585 -17.46 24.26 -19.61
C LEU A 585 -18.37 23.12 -19.17
N SER A 586 -18.81 22.29 -20.12
CA SER A 586 -19.64 21.12 -19.81
C SER A 586 -18.89 20.09 -19.00
N GLN A 587 -17.62 19.90 -19.28
CA GLN A 587 -16.74 19.02 -18.52
C GLN A 587 -16.60 19.48 -17.06
N HIS A 588 -16.36 20.78 -16.80
CA HIS A 588 -16.26 21.30 -15.44
C HIS A 588 -17.56 21.12 -14.64
N ARG A 589 -18.72 21.25 -15.31
CA ARG A 589 -20.02 20.99 -14.68
C ARG A 589 -20.15 19.51 -14.28
N ILE A 590 -19.82 18.61 -15.19
CA ILE A 590 -19.90 17.17 -14.91
C ILE A 590 -18.90 16.76 -13.82
N TYR A 591 -17.72 17.34 -13.81
CA TYR A 591 -16.74 17.13 -12.74
C TYR A 591 -17.26 17.59 -11.36
N SER A 592 -17.86 18.78 -11.31
CA SER A 592 -18.50 19.31 -10.10
C SER A 592 -19.58 18.36 -9.57
N ILE A 593 -20.44 17.84 -10.46
CA ILE A 593 -21.49 16.86 -10.13
C ILE A 593 -20.87 15.57 -9.61
N SER A 594 -19.84 15.07 -10.30
CA SER A 594 -19.15 13.83 -9.93
C SER A 594 -18.51 13.91 -8.55
N LEU A 595 -17.91 15.07 -8.24
CA LEU A 595 -17.24 15.31 -6.95
C LEU A 595 -18.27 15.39 -5.81
N ILE A 596 -19.40 16.05 -6.00
CA ILE A 596 -20.51 16.05 -5.03
C ILE A 596 -21.01 14.63 -4.80
N HIS A 597 -21.24 13.90 -5.88
CA HIS A 597 -21.71 12.51 -5.77
C HIS A 597 -20.69 11.61 -5.01
N GLN A 598 -19.41 11.84 -5.24
CA GLN A 598 -18.36 11.12 -4.51
C GLN A 598 -18.35 11.48 -3.02
N LYS A 599 -18.48 12.76 -2.66
CA LYS A 599 -18.48 13.21 -1.26
C LYS A 599 -19.71 12.73 -0.48
N LEU A 600 -20.87 12.63 -1.12
CA LEU A 600 -22.09 12.08 -0.52
C LEU A 600 -21.93 10.65 0.00
N TYR A 601 -21.10 9.86 -0.66
CA TYR A 601 -20.96 8.43 -0.34
C TYR A 601 -19.64 8.06 0.33
N GLN A 602 -18.80 9.04 0.62
CA GLN A 602 -17.59 8.89 1.44
C GLN A 602 -17.82 9.26 2.92
N SER A 603 -18.91 9.93 3.24
CA SER A 603 -19.30 10.25 4.60
C SER A 603 -20.08 9.09 5.24
N GLU A 604 -19.90 8.84 6.53
CA GLU A 604 -20.71 7.87 7.29
C GLU A 604 -22.21 8.24 7.29
N ASP A 605 -22.49 9.49 7.04
CA ASP A 605 -23.85 10.02 6.92
C ASP A 605 -24.19 10.21 5.44
N ILE A 606 -24.83 9.19 4.84
CA ILE A 606 -25.13 9.08 3.40
C ILE A 606 -26.02 10.23 2.85
N LYS A 607 -26.41 11.17 3.68
CA LYS A 607 -27.41 12.19 3.34
C LYS A 607 -26.84 13.59 3.08
N THR A 608 -25.59 13.86 3.44
CA THR A 608 -25.04 15.21 3.40
C THR A 608 -23.63 15.31 2.81
N VAL A 609 -23.30 16.47 2.27
CA VAL A 609 -21.99 16.84 1.76
C VAL A 609 -21.42 17.99 2.56
N ASP A 610 -20.22 17.83 3.11
CA ASP A 610 -19.46 18.95 3.68
C ASP A 610 -18.92 19.83 2.56
N MET A 611 -19.45 21.04 2.47
CA MET A 611 -19.11 22.00 1.42
C MET A 611 -17.69 22.55 1.56
N SER A 612 -17.10 22.54 2.76
CA SER A 612 -15.72 22.97 2.97
C SER A 612 -14.74 21.96 2.33
N LEU A 613 -14.97 20.67 2.55
CA LEU A 613 -14.18 19.60 1.95
C LEU A 613 -14.39 19.51 0.44
N TYR A 614 -15.60 19.79 -0.03
CA TYR A 614 -15.88 19.88 -1.47
C TYR A 614 -15.08 21.02 -2.12
N LEU A 615 -15.15 22.25 -1.57
CA LEU A 615 -14.49 23.42 -2.14
C LEU A 615 -12.97 23.33 -2.05
N ALA A 616 -12.43 22.73 -0.99
CA ALA A 616 -11.00 22.46 -0.86
C ALA A 616 -10.42 21.58 -1.98
N GLU A 617 -11.25 20.74 -2.61
CA GLU A 617 -10.86 19.89 -3.73
C GLU A 617 -11.23 20.52 -5.08
N PHE A 618 -12.38 21.18 -5.14
CA PHE A 618 -12.91 21.72 -6.37
C PHE A 618 -12.20 23.00 -6.86
N ILE A 619 -11.85 23.93 -5.97
CA ILE A 619 -11.18 25.16 -6.36
C ILE A 619 -9.77 24.95 -6.92
N PRO A 620 -8.90 24.13 -6.32
CA PRO A 620 -7.62 23.74 -6.93
C PRO A 620 -7.78 23.14 -8.35
N TYR A 621 -8.79 22.32 -8.56
CA TYR A 621 -9.10 21.79 -9.89
C TYR A 621 -9.37 22.92 -10.90
N LEU A 622 -10.21 23.90 -10.56
CA LEU A 622 -10.48 25.06 -11.45
C LEU A 622 -9.22 25.91 -11.71
N ILE A 623 -8.40 26.13 -10.68
CA ILE A 623 -7.12 26.85 -10.82
C ILE A 623 -6.22 26.19 -11.85
N ASP A 624 -6.12 24.86 -11.79
CA ASP A 624 -5.29 24.09 -12.70
C ASP A 624 -5.86 24.05 -14.13
N CYS A 625 -7.17 23.83 -14.28
CA CYS A 625 -7.82 23.78 -15.59
C CYS A 625 -7.72 25.12 -16.34
N PHE A 626 -7.88 26.24 -15.65
CA PHE A 626 -7.81 27.57 -16.27
C PHE A 626 -6.41 28.20 -16.23
N GLN A 627 -5.40 27.49 -15.73
CA GLN A 627 -4.01 27.96 -15.63
C GLN A 627 -3.89 29.35 -14.99
N THR A 628 -4.70 29.61 -13.98
CA THR A 628 -4.81 30.93 -13.34
C THR A 628 -3.76 31.15 -12.24
N LYS A 629 -2.87 30.20 -11.99
CA LYS A 629 -1.85 30.24 -10.94
C LYS A 629 -0.92 31.45 -11.12
N GLY A 630 -0.86 32.29 -10.09
CA GLY A 630 -0.06 33.52 -10.10
C GLY A 630 -0.75 34.74 -10.72
N LYS A 631 -1.89 34.56 -11.40
CA LYS A 631 -2.74 35.67 -11.93
C LYS A 631 -3.96 35.93 -11.08
N ILE A 632 -4.61 34.88 -10.57
CA ILE A 632 -5.81 35.01 -9.75
C ILE A 632 -5.56 34.39 -8.39
N HIS A 633 -5.79 35.14 -7.35
CA HIS A 633 -5.72 34.66 -5.96
C HIS A 633 -7.12 34.30 -5.48
N PHE A 634 -7.28 33.10 -4.91
CA PHE A 634 -8.54 32.65 -4.34
C PHE A 634 -8.51 32.76 -2.83
N GLU A 635 -9.48 33.44 -2.26
CA GLU A 635 -9.69 33.53 -0.82
C GLU A 635 -10.92 32.71 -0.46
N LEU A 636 -10.72 31.63 0.30
CA LEU A 636 -11.80 30.72 0.74
C LEU A 636 -12.07 30.96 2.22
N ASN A 637 -13.26 31.48 2.53
CA ASN A 637 -13.75 31.61 3.89
C ASN A 637 -15.03 30.80 4.06
N VAL A 638 -14.86 29.51 4.14
CA VAL A 638 -15.92 28.51 4.08
C VAL A 638 -16.00 27.75 5.41
N GLU A 639 -17.14 27.89 6.06
CA GLU A 639 -17.43 27.08 7.26
C GLU A 639 -17.73 25.63 6.88
N PRO A 640 -17.48 24.64 7.78
CA PRO A 640 -17.81 23.24 7.55
C PRO A 640 -19.34 23.02 7.63
N ILE A 641 -20.02 23.32 6.53
CA ILE A 641 -21.47 23.25 6.41
C ILE A 641 -21.86 22.01 5.65
N ASN A 642 -22.64 21.14 6.29
CA ASN A 642 -23.22 19.96 5.67
C ASN A 642 -24.54 20.29 5.00
N LEU A 643 -24.61 20.12 3.67
CA LEU A 643 -25.80 20.30 2.85
C LEU A 643 -26.38 18.96 2.40
N SER A 644 -27.70 18.90 2.27
CA SER A 644 -28.37 17.78 1.60
C SER A 644 -27.93 17.67 0.13
N SER A 645 -28.08 16.50 -0.47
CA SER A 645 -27.78 16.33 -1.89
C SER A 645 -28.58 17.27 -2.79
N THR A 646 -29.80 17.62 -2.39
CA THR A 646 -30.72 18.54 -3.10
C THR A 646 -30.23 19.96 -3.08
N GLN A 647 -29.47 20.38 -2.04
CA GLN A 647 -28.90 21.71 -1.93
C GLN A 647 -27.42 21.76 -2.36
N ALA A 648 -26.63 20.73 -2.03
CA ALA A 648 -25.21 20.69 -2.33
C ALA A 648 -24.93 20.78 -3.84
N LEU A 649 -25.70 20.05 -4.65
CA LEU A 649 -25.49 20.00 -6.09
C LEU A 649 -25.78 21.34 -6.78
N PRO A 650 -26.93 22.00 -6.57
CA PRO A 650 -27.17 23.36 -7.10
C PRO A 650 -26.11 24.37 -6.63
N ILE A 651 -25.75 24.37 -5.37
CA ILE A 651 -24.72 25.30 -4.83
C ILE A 651 -23.36 25.04 -5.48
N ALA A 652 -22.95 23.81 -5.63
CA ALA A 652 -21.71 23.46 -6.32
C ALA A 652 -21.66 23.97 -7.76
N LEU A 653 -22.76 23.82 -8.48
CA LEU A 653 -22.89 24.32 -9.86
C LEU A 653 -22.95 25.83 -9.94
N ILE A 654 -23.62 26.51 -9.00
CA ILE A 654 -23.62 27.98 -8.90
C ILE A 654 -22.20 28.52 -8.69
N ILE A 655 -21.45 27.87 -7.78
CA ILE A 655 -20.06 28.26 -7.52
C ILE A 655 -19.21 28.02 -8.78
N ASN A 656 -19.37 26.88 -9.43
CA ASN A 656 -18.66 26.58 -10.69
C ASN A 656 -18.92 27.67 -11.75
N GLU A 657 -20.17 28.01 -12.00
CA GLU A 657 -20.53 29.00 -13.00
C GLU A 657 -20.01 30.40 -12.63
N ALA A 658 -20.18 30.80 -11.36
CA ALA A 658 -19.74 32.13 -10.88
C ALA A 658 -18.22 32.25 -10.97
N VAL A 659 -17.48 31.28 -10.47
CA VAL A 659 -16.01 31.29 -10.50
C VAL A 659 -15.51 31.27 -11.94
N THR A 660 -16.07 30.42 -12.79
CA THR A 660 -15.69 30.33 -14.20
C THR A 660 -15.97 31.65 -14.95
N ASN A 661 -17.07 32.31 -14.64
CA ASN A 661 -17.37 33.61 -15.21
C ASN A 661 -16.38 34.68 -14.72
N SER A 662 -16.03 34.70 -13.45
CA SER A 662 -15.02 35.61 -12.94
C SER A 662 -13.66 35.37 -13.58
N ILE A 663 -13.22 34.14 -13.72
CA ILE A 663 -11.96 33.78 -14.39
C ILE A 663 -11.95 34.26 -15.85
N LYS A 664 -13.04 34.07 -16.58
CA LYS A 664 -13.11 34.37 -18.02
C LYS A 664 -13.32 35.84 -18.34
N TYR A 665 -14.09 36.52 -17.52
CA TYR A 665 -14.59 37.85 -17.91
C TYR A 665 -14.13 38.98 -16.97
N ALA A 666 -13.86 38.69 -15.69
CA ALA A 666 -13.60 39.76 -14.74
C ALA A 666 -12.20 40.38 -14.87
N PHE A 667 -11.22 39.63 -15.41
CA PHE A 667 -9.79 40.02 -15.37
C PHE A 667 -9.14 40.19 -16.75
N GLN A 668 -9.92 40.42 -17.82
CA GLN A 668 -9.42 40.48 -19.21
C GLN A 668 -8.27 41.51 -19.40
N ASP A 669 -8.29 42.62 -18.64
CA ASP A 669 -7.30 43.70 -18.74
C ASP A 669 -6.47 43.90 -17.45
N ARG A 670 -6.44 42.89 -16.54
CA ARG A 670 -5.75 43.01 -15.25
C ARG A 670 -4.65 41.95 -15.09
N LEU A 671 -3.50 42.37 -14.58
CA LEU A 671 -2.36 41.47 -14.33
C LEU A 671 -2.55 40.56 -13.11
N LYS A 672 -3.42 40.94 -12.16
CA LYS A 672 -3.74 40.19 -10.95
C LYS A 672 -5.20 40.36 -10.57
N GLY A 673 -5.85 39.28 -10.18
CA GLY A 673 -7.23 39.27 -9.70
C GLY A 673 -7.36 38.56 -8.35
N ILE A 674 -8.43 38.87 -7.64
CA ILE A 674 -8.82 38.16 -6.41
C ILE A 674 -10.26 37.69 -6.59
N ILE A 675 -10.49 36.43 -6.30
CA ILE A 675 -11.83 35.83 -6.19
C ILE A 675 -12.00 35.37 -4.75
N ASN A 676 -13.03 35.89 -4.09
CA ASN A 676 -13.35 35.52 -2.73
C ASN A 676 -14.64 34.72 -2.69
N ILE A 677 -14.58 33.57 -2.02
CA ILE A 677 -15.72 32.67 -1.82
C ILE A 677 -15.96 32.53 -0.32
N THR A 678 -17.11 33.01 0.11
CA THR A 678 -17.53 32.93 1.51
C THR A 678 -18.81 32.12 1.61
N LEU A 679 -18.80 31.11 2.45
CA LEU A 679 -19.99 30.31 2.78
C LEU A 679 -20.13 30.27 4.30
N ARG A 680 -21.19 30.83 4.80
CA ARG A 680 -21.45 30.93 6.24
C ARG A 680 -22.86 30.52 6.57
N GLN A 681 -23.07 30.01 7.76
CA GLN A 681 -24.37 29.67 8.31
C GLN A 681 -24.69 30.59 9.47
N PHE A 682 -25.89 31.19 9.44
CA PHE A 682 -26.47 31.98 10.51
C PHE A 682 -27.81 31.32 10.90
N GLU A 683 -27.86 30.63 12.01
CA GLU A 683 -29.02 29.80 12.41
C GLU A 683 -29.38 28.81 11.30
N ASP A 684 -30.55 28.88 10.70
CA ASP A 684 -31.00 28.03 9.61
C ASP A 684 -30.76 28.60 8.22
N GLU A 685 -30.23 29.84 8.14
CA GLU A 685 -29.96 30.51 6.89
C GLU A 685 -28.50 30.36 6.46
N ILE A 686 -28.31 30.03 5.21
CA ILE A 686 -26.98 29.88 4.62
C ILE A 686 -26.76 30.97 3.61
N ILE A 687 -25.62 31.66 3.73
CA ILE A 687 -25.22 32.76 2.88
C ILE A 687 -23.95 32.38 2.12
N LEU A 688 -24.09 32.25 0.80
CA LEU A 688 -22.97 32.13 -0.12
C LEU A 688 -22.70 33.51 -0.75
N LYS A 689 -21.47 33.98 -0.63
CA LYS A 689 -20.99 35.19 -1.31
C LYS A 689 -19.81 34.83 -2.20
N LEU A 690 -19.92 35.24 -3.44
CA LEU A 690 -18.89 35.06 -4.46
C LEU A 690 -18.55 36.45 -4.98
N SER A 691 -17.33 36.89 -4.81
CA SER A 691 -16.92 38.19 -5.29
C SER A 691 -15.60 38.15 -6.03
N ASP A 692 -15.48 38.96 -7.06
CA ASP A 692 -14.22 39.25 -7.74
C ASP A 692 -13.91 40.77 -7.65
N ASN A 693 -12.64 41.10 -7.83
CA ASN A 693 -12.20 42.50 -7.91
C ASN A 693 -11.96 42.92 -9.37
N GLY A 694 -12.69 42.34 -10.30
CA GLY A 694 -12.56 42.59 -11.73
C GLY A 694 -13.29 43.79 -12.26
N ILE A 695 -13.70 43.75 -13.52
CA ILE A 695 -14.41 44.84 -14.21
C ILE A 695 -15.87 44.96 -13.75
N GLY A 696 -16.40 43.96 -13.04
CA GLY A 696 -17.78 43.91 -12.57
C GLY A 696 -18.79 43.58 -13.70
N ILE A 697 -20.04 43.45 -13.30
CA ILE A 697 -21.15 43.14 -14.21
C ILE A 697 -22.00 44.38 -14.49
N ASN A 698 -22.43 44.52 -15.74
CA ASN A 698 -23.31 45.64 -16.12
C ASN A 698 -24.76 45.38 -15.68
N ILE A 699 -25.13 45.92 -14.52
CA ILE A 699 -26.42 45.68 -13.87
C ILE A 699 -27.60 46.26 -14.71
N SER A 700 -27.38 47.25 -15.57
CA SER A 700 -28.43 47.86 -16.39
C SER A 700 -28.94 46.96 -17.54
N GLN A 701 -28.20 45.93 -17.87
CA GLN A 701 -28.61 44.91 -18.85
C GLN A 701 -29.21 43.63 -18.20
N TYR A 702 -29.33 43.65 -16.88
CA TYR A 702 -29.77 42.55 -16.07
C TYR A 702 -31.29 42.33 -16.18
N GLY A 703 -31.73 41.13 -16.54
CA GLY A 703 -33.16 40.78 -16.64
C GLY A 703 -33.77 40.89 -18.02
N ARG A 704 -32.99 41.17 -19.08
CA ARG A 704 -33.44 41.13 -20.48
C ARG A 704 -33.22 39.74 -21.09
N ALA A 705 -33.90 39.44 -22.19
CA ALA A 705 -33.84 38.15 -22.90
C ALA A 705 -32.42 37.72 -23.38
N THR A 706 -31.41 38.52 -23.14
CA THR A 706 -30.00 38.37 -23.56
C THR A 706 -29.07 37.80 -22.48
N ASP A 707 -29.60 37.33 -21.34
CA ASP A 707 -28.76 36.70 -20.30
C ASP A 707 -27.97 35.51 -20.87
N SER A 708 -26.68 35.47 -20.55
CA SER A 708 -25.81 34.34 -20.94
C SER A 708 -26.31 33.04 -20.34
N LEU A 709 -26.00 31.91 -21.00
CA LEU A 709 -26.39 30.58 -20.53
C LEU A 709 -25.99 30.32 -19.06
N GLY A 710 -24.80 30.75 -18.65
CA GLY A 710 -24.31 30.61 -17.27
C GLY A 710 -25.16 31.40 -16.23
N LEU A 711 -25.56 32.64 -16.54
CA LEU A 711 -26.42 33.42 -15.65
C LEU A 711 -27.84 32.84 -15.54
N LYS A 712 -28.39 32.32 -16.65
CA LYS A 712 -29.67 31.58 -16.65
C LYS A 712 -29.58 30.36 -15.76
N LEU A 713 -28.46 29.62 -15.85
CA LEU A 713 -28.24 28.43 -15.04
C LEU A 713 -28.12 28.77 -13.55
N ILE A 714 -27.38 29.83 -13.18
CA ILE A 714 -27.27 30.27 -11.79
C ILE A 714 -28.64 30.60 -11.21
N ARG A 715 -29.50 31.26 -11.97
CA ARG A 715 -30.87 31.61 -11.51
C ARG A 715 -31.72 30.33 -11.34
N GLY A 716 -31.78 29.49 -12.34
CA GLY A 716 -32.55 28.25 -12.25
C GLY A 716 -32.13 27.39 -11.05
N LEU A 717 -30.82 27.23 -10.86
CA LEU A 717 -30.28 26.51 -9.70
C LEU A 717 -30.61 27.18 -8.35
N SER A 718 -30.69 28.52 -8.33
CA SER A 718 -31.12 29.24 -7.12
C SER A 718 -32.61 29.05 -6.84
N GLU A 719 -33.44 29.02 -7.88
CA GLU A 719 -34.87 28.69 -7.77
C GLU A 719 -35.09 27.25 -7.28
N ASP A 720 -34.29 26.28 -7.76
CA ASP A 720 -34.36 24.89 -7.34
C ASP A 720 -34.19 24.67 -5.81
N ILE A 721 -33.44 25.56 -5.16
CA ILE A 721 -33.23 25.53 -3.71
C ILE A 721 -33.98 26.65 -2.96
N ASN A 722 -34.92 27.31 -3.61
CA ASN A 722 -35.67 28.45 -3.07
C ASN A 722 -34.75 29.56 -2.54
N ALA A 723 -33.60 29.78 -3.16
CA ALA A 723 -32.66 30.81 -2.75
C ALA A 723 -32.99 32.20 -3.30
N GLN A 724 -32.76 33.21 -2.50
CA GLN A 724 -32.72 34.60 -2.96
C GLN A 724 -31.34 34.91 -3.52
N ILE A 725 -31.27 35.33 -4.77
CA ILE A 725 -30.02 35.72 -5.41
C ILE A 725 -30.00 37.22 -5.71
N SER A 726 -28.87 37.85 -5.42
CA SER A 726 -28.60 39.24 -5.77
C SER A 726 -27.23 39.37 -6.44
N PHE A 727 -27.16 40.32 -7.38
CA PHE A 727 -25.94 40.67 -8.09
C PHE A 727 -25.66 42.16 -7.86
N ASN A 728 -24.46 42.44 -7.38
CA ASN A 728 -24.03 43.82 -7.10
C ASN A 728 -22.68 44.07 -7.78
N ASN A 729 -22.47 45.34 -8.16
CA ASN A 729 -21.19 45.82 -8.66
C ASN A 729 -20.50 46.62 -7.56
N ASN A 730 -19.50 46.03 -6.89
CA ASN A 730 -18.78 46.64 -5.80
C ASN A 730 -17.27 46.48 -6.03
N ASN A 731 -16.72 47.34 -6.93
CA ASN A 731 -15.33 47.20 -7.44
C ASN A 731 -15.01 45.80 -8.01
N GLY A 732 -15.96 45.23 -8.72
CA GLY A 732 -15.98 43.86 -9.22
C GLY A 732 -17.39 43.28 -9.06
N THR A 733 -17.58 42.04 -9.44
CA THR A 733 -18.87 41.36 -9.30
C THR A 733 -19.03 40.81 -7.90
N LEU A 734 -20.17 41.01 -7.27
CA LEU A 734 -20.58 40.35 -6.04
C LEU A 734 -21.91 39.63 -6.29
N ILE A 735 -21.88 38.29 -6.17
CA ILE A 735 -23.05 37.43 -6.19
C ILE A 735 -23.33 37.00 -4.77
N THR A 736 -24.53 37.22 -4.29
CA THR A 736 -24.97 36.72 -2.98
C THR A 736 -26.17 35.81 -3.18
N VAL A 737 -26.08 34.61 -2.64
CA VAL A 737 -27.14 33.59 -2.64
C VAL A 737 -27.48 33.29 -1.19
N VAL A 738 -28.74 33.42 -0.83
CA VAL A 738 -29.27 33.22 0.52
C VAL A 738 -30.37 32.18 0.47
N PHE A 739 -30.26 31.13 1.27
CA PHE A 739 -31.22 30.04 1.28
C PHE A 739 -31.33 29.40 2.66
N GLN A 740 -32.47 28.78 2.92
CA GLN A 740 -32.70 28.02 4.16
C GLN A 740 -32.12 26.63 4.07
N LYS A 741 -31.49 26.17 5.14
CA LYS A 741 -30.97 24.81 5.24
C LYS A 741 -32.11 23.81 5.35
N ASP A 742 -32.06 22.72 4.58
CA ASP A 742 -33.07 21.67 4.65
C ASP A 742 -33.15 21.06 6.07
N MET A 743 -34.34 21.16 6.68
CA MET A 743 -34.61 20.64 8.04
C MET A 743 -34.75 19.11 8.09
N LEU A 744 -34.68 18.39 6.97
CA LEU A 744 -34.86 16.92 6.88
C LEU A 744 -33.83 16.07 7.59
N LEU A 745 -32.93 16.66 8.38
CA LEU A 745 -31.82 15.99 9.07
C LEU A 745 -31.99 15.83 10.58
N GLN A 746 -33.09 16.28 11.20
CA GLN A 746 -33.26 16.18 12.66
C GLN A 746 -34.04 14.98 13.18
N GLU A 747 -34.61 14.10 12.35
CA GLU A 747 -35.51 13.01 12.82
C GLU A 747 -34.88 11.62 12.95
N SER A 748 -33.57 11.42 12.90
CA SER A 748 -33.00 10.06 13.03
C SER A 748 -32.23 9.76 14.33
N THR A 749 -32.33 10.59 15.37
CA THR A 749 -31.68 10.31 16.67
C THR A 749 -32.63 10.00 17.83
N ALA A 750 -33.89 9.68 17.53
CA ALA A 750 -34.84 9.23 18.58
C ALA A 750 -35.56 7.96 18.11
N TYR A 751 -34.93 6.79 18.30
CA TYR A 751 -35.58 5.51 18.68
C TYR A 751 -34.50 4.47 18.98
#